data_3e47256a033d07202d2ce5d51e86b437
#
_entry.id   3e47256a033d07202d2ce5d51e86b437
#
_cell.length_a   1.000
_cell.length_b   1.000
_cell.length_c   1.000
_cell.angle_alpha   90.00
_cell.angle_beta   90.00
_cell.angle_gamma   90.00
#
_symmetry.space_group_name_H-M   'P 1'
#
loop_
_entity.id
_entity.type
_entity.pdbx_description
1 polymer ?
#
loop_
_entity_poly.entity_id
_entity_poly.type
_entity_poly.pdbx_seq_one_letter_code
_entity_poly.pdbx_strand_id
1 'polypeptide(L)'
;MAIQGADVRFAALLPIFKPAILPQAKIIVQMSVAGYAGIIGGGLFQKGTQGKMELRPYQIEARNAVLEQWKTGLRSTLLVLPTGTGKTIVFASIIEQIVRDGGRALILAHRGELLDQAADKLAKATGLGCALEKAESSALDSWFNVVVGSVQTMAKEKRRNGHDFSHIVIDEAHHAISPSYQAIIADFPEAKLLGVTATADRGDKRNLGEVFETLAYEYALPRAIRDGYLVPIKALTIPLSINLDGVKQTAGDFQVSDLGTAIDPYLEQIADRVKSECATRKTVVFLPLIATSQKFLSMLLARGISAREVNGDSRDRAETLAWFDQAGQGAVLCNAMLLTEGWDCPSADCICVLRPTKIRSLYAQMCGRGTRLFPGKADLLLLDFLWHSERHELCRPSHLVCDNPDLSKRVSEIMAEESQGEAIDLLDAEEKAESSAAEEREESLRKLLEEQRHRKRALVDPLQYEMSIGEQLENYSPDMKDLRALAPPSTAQLGMLEKFGICPDDVTCQGHASRLIETVQKRRDAGLTTPKQIRFLEGRGFNDVGRWEFNDAKRLIDRIAANSWRVPNGISPKTYVPAGLDFPDLHPLPQLPEGYKIIEEPPTFIHAAKIVDENGKNRGWIKKVDLPEYKKQYPQVVVSYSESAGGAL
;
A
#
# COMPACT_ATOMS: atom_id res chain seq x y z
N MET A 1 -59.97 1.75 27.39
CA MET A 1 -59.31 1.95 28.69
C MET A 1 -57.89 2.30 28.40
N ALA A 2 -57.59 3.55 28.17
CA ALA A 2 -57.15 4.58 29.11
C ALA A 2 -55.84 4.20 29.83
N ILE A 3 -54.75 4.77 29.43
CA ILE A 3 -53.86 5.56 30.28
C ILE A 3 -53.21 6.62 29.40
N GLN A 4 -53.77 7.81 29.53
CA GLN A 4 -53.17 9.12 29.35
C GLN A 4 -52.14 9.37 30.46
N GLY A 5 -51.10 10.16 30.17
CA GLY A 5 -50.44 10.96 31.20
C GLY A 5 -48.92 10.91 31.18
N ALA A 6 -48.30 11.75 30.34
CA ALA A 6 -47.01 12.41 30.64
C ALA A 6 -46.71 13.51 29.60
N ASP A 7 -47.67 14.39 29.37
CA ASP A 7 -47.44 15.74 28.89
C ASP A 7 -47.65 16.70 30.05
N VAL A 8 -46.85 17.71 30.14
CA VAL A 8 -46.76 18.81 31.11
C VAL A 8 -45.55 18.69 32.04
N ARG A 9 -44.41 19.23 31.56
CA ARG A 9 -43.47 20.06 32.34
C ARG A 9 -42.18 20.35 31.57
N PHE A 10 -42.29 21.12 30.49
CA PHE A 10 -41.16 21.91 29.96
C PHE A 10 -41.63 23.15 29.20
N ALA A 11 -42.57 23.87 29.78
CA ALA A 11 -43.08 25.14 29.26
C ALA A 11 -43.07 26.20 30.36
N ALA A 12 -41.92 26.45 30.99
CA ALA A 12 -41.77 27.61 31.88
C ALA A 12 -40.30 27.87 32.17
N LEU A 13 -39.54 28.34 31.17
CA LEU A 13 -38.29 29.09 31.35
C LEU A 13 -37.83 29.72 30.02
N LEU A 14 -38.70 30.60 29.48
CA LEU A 14 -38.33 31.66 28.59
C LEU A 14 -39.31 32.81 28.83
N PRO A 15 -38.89 33.89 29.45
CA PRO A 15 -38.54 35.04 28.65
C PRO A 15 -37.39 35.83 29.28
N ILE A 16 -36.42 36.18 28.52
CA ILE A 16 -35.60 37.40 28.58
C ILE A 16 -34.45 37.18 27.59
N PHE A 17 -34.70 37.44 26.32
CA PHE A 17 -33.69 38.00 25.41
C PHE A 17 -34.41 38.47 24.14
N LYS A 18 -34.42 39.78 23.94
CA LYS A 18 -34.91 40.41 22.71
C LYS A 18 -33.97 40.06 21.55
N PRO A 19 -34.51 39.86 20.31
CA PRO A 19 -33.71 39.51 19.15
C PRO A 19 -33.00 40.75 18.58
N ALA A 20 -31.67 40.69 18.54
CA ALA A 20 -30.85 41.54 17.66
C ALA A 20 -30.33 40.68 16.52
N ILE A 21 -30.91 40.90 15.37
CA ILE A 21 -30.44 40.72 13.98
C ILE A 21 -29.13 39.92 13.82
N LEU A 22 -29.26 38.65 13.42
CA LEU A 22 -28.17 37.88 12.81
C LEU A 22 -28.66 37.27 11.49
N PRO A 23 -27.89 37.41 10.39
CA PRO A 23 -28.25 36.82 9.11
C PRO A 23 -28.04 35.33 9.12
N GLN A 24 -29.05 34.66 8.67
CA GLN A 24 -29.21 33.26 8.28
C GLN A 24 -27.96 32.38 8.27
N ALA A 25 -27.58 31.79 9.41
CA ALA A 25 -26.89 30.52 9.45
C ALA A 25 -27.96 29.42 9.35
N LYS A 26 -28.00 28.68 8.27
CA LYS A 26 -28.81 27.48 8.14
C LYS A 26 -28.27 26.44 9.12
N ILE A 27 -28.86 26.36 10.29
CA ILE A 27 -28.70 25.25 11.22
C ILE A 27 -29.49 24.10 10.60
N ILE A 28 -28.82 23.11 10.03
CA ILE A 28 -29.44 21.81 9.73
C ILE A 28 -29.44 21.01 11.03
N VAL A 29 -30.42 21.29 11.89
CA VAL A 29 -30.89 20.33 12.89
C VAL A 29 -32.14 19.71 12.30
N GLN A 30 -31.99 18.61 11.61
CA GLN A 30 -33.14 17.80 11.23
C GLN A 30 -33.08 16.47 11.99
N MET A 31 -33.80 16.47 13.13
CA MET A 31 -34.30 15.23 13.71
C MET A 31 -35.31 14.64 12.71
N SER A 32 -34.99 13.53 12.12
CA SER A 32 -35.98 12.65 11.52
C SER A 32 -35.65 11.21 11.92
N VAL A 33 -36.27 10.82 13.01
CA VAL A 33 -36.46 9.41 13.34
C VAL A 33 -37.81 9.02 12.76
N ALA A 34 -37.84 8.53 11.55
CA ALA A 34 -38.87 7.59 11.05
C ALA A 34 -38.51 7.13 9.62
N GLY A 35 -38.19 5.86 9.48
CA GLY A 35 -38.50 5.07 8.29
C GLY A 35 -37.71 5.31 7.03
N TYR A 36 -36.47 4.80 6.99
CA TYR A 36 -35.92 4.23 5.77
C TYR A 36 -35.10 2.98 6.13
N ALA A 37 -35.74 1.83 6.10
CA ALA A 37 -35.09 0.56 5.94
C ALA A 37 -34.67 0.46 4.46
N GLY A 38 -33.64 1.21 4.09
CA GLY A 38 -32.91 1.04 2.83
C GLY A 38 -31.85 -0.01 3.08
N ILE A 39 -31.95 -1.13 2.39
CA ILE A 39 -30.93 -2.18 2.29
C ILE A 39 -29.66 -1.53 1.75
N ILE A 40 -28.75 -1.13 2.63
CA ILE A 40 -27.41 -0.70 2.26
C ILE A 40 -26.59 -1.98 2.13
N GLY A 41 -26.08 -2.16 0.91
CA GLY A 41 -25.43 -3.37 0.41
C GLY A 41 -24.50 -4.11 1.35
N GLY A 42 -24.74 -5.35 1.41
CA GLY A 42 -24.07 -6.57 1.77
C GLY A 42 -22.72 -6.56 2.45
N GLY A 43 -22.58 -5.96 3.60
CA GLY A 43 -21.73 -6.39 4.67
C GLY A 43 -22.58 -6.42 5.90
N LEU A 44 -22.69 -7.55 6.57
CA LEU A 44 -23.37 -7.69 7.85
C LEU A 44 -22.78 -6.68 8.85
N PHE A 45 -23.35 -5.47 8.89
CA PHE A 45 -23.14 -4.54 9.97
C PHE A 45 -24.05 -4.99 11.11
N GLN A 46 -23.52 -5.75 12.06
CA GLN A 46 -24.21 -5.95 13.31
C GLN A 46 -24.28 -4.59 14.02
N LYS A 47 -25.47 -4.06 14.18
CA LYS A 47 -25.73 -2.92 15.06
C LYS A 47 -25.54 -3.42 16.49
N GLY A 48 -24.46 -3.02 17.14
CA GLY A 48 -24.32 -3.13 18.59
C GLY A 48 -25.47 -2.39 19.29
N THR A 49 -25.77 -2.77 20.50
CA THR A 49 -26.94 -2.33 21.31
C THR A 49 -27.04 -0.83 21.58
N GLN A 50 -26.22 0.03 20.97
CA GLN A 50 -26.27 1.49 21.03
C GLN A 50 -26.17 2.20 19.67
N GLY A 51 -26.37 1.51 18.56
CA GLY A 51 -26.35 2.15 17.25
C GLY A 51 -24.96 2.52 16.72
N LYS A 52 -23.89 2.13 17.41
CA LYS A 52 -22.50 2.40 17.03
C LYS A 52 -22.02 1.38 15.99
N MET A 53 -21.35 1.85 14.96
CA MET A 53 -20.80 1.00 13.90
C MET A 53 -19.62 0.19 14.46
N GLU A 54 -19.67 -1.15 14.37
CA GLU A 54 -18.55 -2.01 14.74
C GLU A 54 -17.48 -1.99 13.66
N LEU A 55 -16.22 -1.80 14.11
CA LEU A 55 -15.06 -1.85 13.22
C LEU A 55 -14.72 -3.30 12.89
N ARG A 56 -14.33 -3.54 11.64
CA ARG A 56 -13.77 -4.81 11.18
C ARG A 56 -12.37 -5.03 11.81
N PRO A 57 -11.89 -6.29 11.93
CA PRO A 57 -10.59 -6.58 12.56
C PRO A 57 -9.44 -5.74 12.00
N TYR A 58 -9.24 -5.69 10.70
CA TYR A 58 -8.19 -4.87 10.08
C TYR A 58 -8.35 -3.36 10.32
N GLN A 59 -9.59 -2.87 10.47
CA GLN A 59 -9.86 -1.46 10.81
C GLN A 59 -9.44 -1.14 12.26
N ILE A 60 -9.62 -2.11 13.15
CA ILE A 60 -9.14 -2.00 14.54
C ILE A 60 -7.60 -2.01 14.56
N GLU A 61 -6.97 -2.92 13.81
CA GLU A 61 -5.52 -2.97 13.65
C GLU A 61 -4.98 -1.64 13.12
N ALA A 62 -5.56 -1.13 12.05
CA ALA A 62 -5.17 0.13 11.41
C ALA A 62 -5.28 1.32 12.38
N ARG A 63 -6.42 1.45 13.08
CA ARG A 63 -6.61 2.48 14.10
C ARG A 63 -5.56 2.40 15.20
N ASN A 64 -5.37 1.19 15.76
CA ASN A 64 -4.45 1.00 16.87
C ASN A 64 -3.00 1.26 16.45
N ALA A 65 -2.62 0.89 15.23
CA ALA A 65 -1.29 1.16 14.69
C ALA A 65 -1.01 2.66 14.60
N VAL A 66 -1.96 3.47 14.11
CA VAL A 66 -1.81 4.94 14.06
C VAL A 66 -1.67 5.53 15.46
N LEU A 67 -2.55 5.13 16.39
CA LEU A 67 -2.51 5.64 17.77
C LEU A 67 -1.21 5.26 18.48
N GLU A 68 -0.68 4.08 18.21
CA GLU A 68 0.59 3.63 18.77
C GLU A 68 1.78 4.44 18.25
N GLN A 69 1.83 4.73 16.93
CA GLN A 69 2.87 5.60 16.37
C GLN A 69 2.89 6.97 17.05
N TRP A 70 1.74 7.56 17.30
CA TRP A 70 1.65 8.83 18.01
C TRP A 70 2.05 8.77 19.48
N LYS A 71 1.88 7.62 20.16
CA LYS A 71 2.35 7.42 21.55
C LYS A 71 3.87 7.27 21.62
N THR A 72 4.51 6.72 20.60
CA THR A 72 5.97 6.62 20.52
C THR A 72 6.67 7.95 20.25
N GLY A 73 5.89 9.03 20.06
CA GLY A 73 6.40 10.38 19.86
C GLY A 73 6.53 10.81 18.39
N LEU A 74 6.17 9.94 17.44
CA LEU A 74 6.12 10.31 16.02
C LEU A 74 4.99 11.30 15.78
N ARG A 75 5.26 12.32 14.97
CA ARG A 75 4.29 13.37 14.66
C ARG A 75 3.41 12.99 13.48
N SER A 76 3.98 12.41 12.44
CA SER A 76 3.31 12.20 11.17
C SER A 76 3.36 10.74 10.73
N THR A 77 2.20 10.19 10.32
CA THR A 77 2.11 8.81 9.88
C THR A 77 1.12 8.63 8.73
N LEU A 78 1.37 7.62 7.91
CA LEU A 78 0.56 7.26 6.75
C LEU A 78 -0.25 5.99 7.04
N LEU A 79 -1.47 5.95 6.50
CA LEU A 79 -2.36 4.81 6.50
C LEU A 79 -2.74 4.48 5.06
N VAL A 80 -2.48 3.24 4.63
CA VAL A 80 -2.81 2.77 3.29
C VAL A 80 -3.91 1.71 3.36
N LEU A 81 -5.05 2.01 2.76
CA LEU A 81 -6.21 1.12 2.70
C LEU A 81 -6.86 1.22 1.30
N PRO A 82 -7.15 0.11 0.60
CA PRO A 82 -7.75 0.13 -0.72
C PRO A 82 -9.10 0.86 -0.76
N THR A 83 -9.50 1.28 -1.94
CA THR A 83 -10.87 1.81 -2.16
C THR A 83 -11.89 0.73 -1.80
N GLY A 84 -12.96 1.10 -1.07
CA GLY A 84 -14.01 0.16 -0.64
C GLY A 84 -13.79 -0.49 0.72
N THR A 85 -12.62 -0.40 1.34
CA THR A 85 -12.32 -0.98 2.66
C THR A 85 -12.70 -0.10 3.84
N GLY A 86 -13.29 1.08 3.60
CA GLY A 86 -13.79 1.95 4.67
C GLY A 86 -12.74 2.84 5.31
N LYS A 87 -11.81 3.42 4.54
CA LYS A 87 -10.86 4.44 4.98
C LYS A 87 -11.48 5.48 5.91
N THR A 88 -12.61 6.05 5.48
CA THR A 88 -13.36 7.07 6.24
C THR A 88 -13.80 6.56 7.61
N ILE A 89 -14.18 5.29 7.73
CA ILE A 89 -14.59 4.68 9.01
C ILE A 89 -13.40 4.59 9.97
N VAL A 90 -12.22 4.21 9.46
CA VAL A 90 -11.01 4.11 10.27
C VAL A 90 -10.61 5.47 10.80
N PHE A 91 -10.46 6.48 9.94
CA PHE A 91 -10.04 7.80 10.43
C PHE A 91 -11.15 8.47 11.28
N ALA A 92 -12.44 8.22 11.02
CA ALA A 92 -13.51 8.69 11.89
C ALA A 92 -13.41 8.10 13.30
N SER A 93 -13.05 6.83 13.43
CA SER A 93 -12.82 6.19 14.73
C SER A 93 -11.60 6.74 15.47
N ILE A 94 -10.56 7.14 14.73
CA ILE A 94 -9.38 7.83 15.28
C ILE A 94 -9.78 9.23 15.78
N ILE A 95 -10.54 9.98 14.99
CA ILE A 95 -11.05 11.31 15.35
C ILE A 95 -11.96 11.22 16.59
N GLU A 96 -12.80 10.19 16.69
CA GLU A 96 -13.61 9.97 17.89
C GLU A 96 -12.73 9.84 19.14
N GLN A 97 -11.61 9.12 19.04
CA GLN A 97 -10.67 9.01 20.16
C GLN A 97 -9.99 10.35 20.47
N ILE A 98 -9.54 11.09 19.44
CA ILE A 98 -8.95 12.42 19.61
C ILE A 98 -9.88 13.37 20.37
N VAL A 99 -11.16 13.39 19.96
CA VAL A 99 -12.17 14.26 20.61
C VAL A 99 -12.45 13.82 22.05
N ARG A 100 -12.48 12.52 22.33
CA ARG A 100 -12.60 12.00 23.70
C ARG A 100 -11.44 12.42 24.61
N ASP A 101 -10.25 12.48 24.02
CA ASP A 101 -9.02 12.88 24.72
C ASP A 101 -8.90 14.42 24.84
N GLY A 102 -9.94 15.17 24.43
CA GLY A 102 -10.01 16.63 24.48
C GLY A 102 -9.30 17.34 23.34
N GLY A 103 -8.85 16.59 22.29
CA GLY A 103 -8.19 17.16 21.12
C GLY A 103 -9.17 17.77 20.12
N ARG A 104 -8.63 18.60 19.23
CA ARG A 104 -9.32 19.22 18.10
C ARG A 104 -8.72 18.77 16.78
N ALA A 105 -9.56 18.27 15.86
CA ALA A 105 -9.13 17.67 14.60
C ALA A 105 -9.57 18.50 13.38
N LEU A 106 -8.64 18.68 12.43
CA LEU A 106 -8.90 19.18 11.08
C LEU A 106 -8.90 18.02 10.09
N ILE A 107 -9.96 17.85 9.31
CA ILE A 107 -9.99 16.96 8.16
C ILE A 107 -9.84 17.81 6.90
N LEU A 108 -8.80 17.54 6.09
CA LEU A 108 -8.57 18.23 4.83
C LEU A 108 -9.11 17.39 3.67
N ALA A 109 -9.98 17.99 2.85
CA ALA A 109 -10.47 17.39 1.61
C ALA A 109 -10.28 18.34 0.43
N HIS A 110 -9.97 17.76 -0.75
CA HIS A 110 -9.59 18.54 -1.92
C HIS A 110 -10.78 19.22 -2.61
N ARG A 111 -11.97 18.56 -2.67
CA ARG A 111 -13.15 19.06 -3.38
C ARG A 111 -14.31 19.38 -2.42
N GLY A 112 -15.04 20.46 -2.72
CA GLY A 112 -16.15 20.93 -1.88
C GLY A 112 -17.27 19.91 -1.64
N GLU A 113 -17.57 19.06 -2.62
CA GLU A 113 -18.57 17.99 -2.50
C GLU A 113 -18.13 16.88 -1.53
N LEU A 114 -16.82 16.65 -1.42
CA LEU A 114 -16.25 15.66 -0.51
C LEU A 114 -16.33 16.11 0.95
N LEU A 115 -16.39 17.44 1.20
CA LEU A 115 -16.52 17.99 2.55
C LEU A 115 -17.85 17.59 3.22
N ASP A 116 -18.96 17.78 2.50
CA ASP A 116 -20.29 17.44 3.01
C ASP A 116 -20.41 15.91 3.22
N GLN A 117 -19.84 15.11 2.28
CA GLN A 117 -19.79 13.65 2.42
C GLN A 117 -18.90 13.17 3.56
N ALA A 118 -17.75 13.81 3.78
CA ALA A 118 -16.87 13.49 4.90
C ALA A 118 -17.55 13.80 6.23
N ALA A 119 -18.23 14.95 6.31
CA ALA A 119 -19.03 15.35 7.47
C ALA A 119 -20.16 14.35 7.77
N ASP A 120 -20.93 13.97 6.75
CA ASP A 120 -22.02 13.00 6.87
C ASP A 120 -21.53 11.62 7.30
N LYS A 121 -20.45 11.14 6.71
CA LYS A 121 -19.85 9.84 7.05
C LYS A 121 -19.28 9.85 8.48
N LEU A 122 -18.62 10.94 8.89
CA LEU A 122 -18.15 11.12 10.25
C LEU A 122 -19.33 11.06 11.25
N ALA A 123 -20.38 11.83 11.01
CA ALA A 123 -21.56 11.86 11.87
C ALA A 123 -22.24 10.49 11.96
N LYS A 124 -22.38 9.77 10.84
CA LYS A 124 -22.96 8.42 10.80
C LYS A 124 -22.08 7.39 11.53
N ALA A 125 -20.76 7.51 11.43
CA ALA A 125 -19.83 6.54 12.03
C ALA A 125 -19.65 6.75 13.54
N THR A 126 -19.63 8.01 14.01
CA THR A 126 -19.22 8.36 15.37
C THR A 126 -20.29 9.10 16.17
N GLY A 127 -21.29 9.68 15.52
CA GLY A 127 -22.24 10.59 16.13
C GLY A 127 -21.69 12.01 16.39
N LEU A 128 -20.44 12.28 16.00
CA LEU A 128 -19.83 13.60 16.18
C LEU A 128 -20.33 14.60 15.15
N GLY A 129 -20.68 15.79 15.59
CA GLY A 129 -20.89 16.95 14.73
C GLY A 129 -19.55 17.57 14.33
N CYS A 130 -19.55 18.26 13.18
CA CYS A 130 -18.40 19.01 12.72
C CYS A 130 -18.79 20.38 12.15
N ALA A 131 -17.85 21.31 12.14
CA ALA A 131 -17.97 22.58 11.42
C ALA A 131 -17.32 22.46 10.04
N LEU A 132 -17.83 23.24 9.08
CA LEU A 132 -17.29 23.29 7.72
C LEU A 132 -16.52 24.59 7.52
N GLU A 133 -15.26 24.46 7.07
CA GLU A 133 -14.41 25.58 6.65
C GLU A 133 -14.30 25.57 5.11
N LYS A 134 -15.24 26.27 4.46
CA LYS A 134 -15.31 26.40 2.99
C LYS A 134 -15.62 27.82 2.58
N ALA A 135 -15.56 28.13 1.26
CA ALA A 135 -15.62 29.49 0.73
C ALA A 135 -16.65 30.41 1.43
N GLU A 136 -17.85 29.91 1.67
CA GLU A 136 -18.98 30.66 2.22
C GLU A 136 -19.22 30.41 3.73
N SER A 137 -18.45 29.52 4.36
CA SER A 137 -18.62 29.13 5.77
C SER A 137 -17.30 29.21 6.50
N SER A 138 -17.33 29.72 7.75
CA SER A 138 -16.18 29.71 8.65
C SER A 138 -16.46 28.89 9.89
N ALA A 139 -15.47 28.11 10.32
CA ALA A 139 -15.50 27.30 11.51
C ALA A 139 -14.78 27.97 12.70
N LEU A 140 -14.32 29.21 12.56
CA LEU A 140 -13.47 29.88 13.55
C LEU A 140 -14.17 30.01 14.92
N ASP A 141 -15.44 30.39 14.93
CA ASP A 141 -16.22 30.56 16.16
C ASP A 141 -17.05 29.31 16.52
N SER A 142 -16.71 28.17 15.92
CA SER A 142 -17.44 26.94 16.12
C SER A 142 -16.98 26.23 17.41
N TRP A 143 -17.96 25.75 18.17
CA TRP A 143 -17.74 24.92 19.36
C TRP A 143 -17.46 23.44 19.05
N PHE A 144 -17.51 23.03 17.78
CA PHE A 144 -17.18 21.68 17.36
C PHE A 144 -15.68 21.40 17.44
N ASN A 145 -15.33 20.25 18.00
CA ASN A 145 -13.93 19.78 18.06
C ASN A 145 -13.44 19.21 16.73
N VAL A 146 -14.32 19.04 15.74
CA VAL A 146 -13.95 18.58 14.41
C VAL A 146 -14.30 19.66 13.39
N VAL A 147 -13.31 19.98 12.56
CA VAL A 147 -13.49 20.89 11.42
C VAL A 147 -13.17 20.12 10.14
N VAL A 148 -14.06 20.21 9.15
CA VAL A 148 -13.82 19.69 7.81
C VAL A 148 -13.52 20.88 6.90
N GLY A 149 -12.28 20.98 6.44
CA GLY A 149 -11.77 22.13 5.71
C GLY A 149 -11.47 21.82 4.24
N SER A 150 -11.92 22.74 3.36
CA SER A 150 -11.46 22.74 1.96
C SER A 150 -10.02 23.20 1.89
N VAL A 151 -9.16 22.44 1.20
CA VAL A 151 -7.75 22.83 1.01
C VAL A 151 -7.63 24.23 0.37
N GLN A 152 -8.46 24.54 -0.63
CA GLN A 152 -8.43 25.85 -1.30
C GLN A 152 -8.78 27.01 -0.34
N THR A 153 -9.64 26.75 0.65
CA THR A 153 -9.99 27.73 1.68
C THR A 153 -8.91 27.80 2.74
N MET A 154 -8.48 26.65 3.26
CA MET A 154 -7.45 26.55 4.29
C MET A 154 -6.06 26.96 3.81
N ALA A 155 -5.77 26.93 2.50
CA ALA A 155 -4.53 27.47 1.93
C ALA A 155 -4.36 28.99 2.16
N LYS A 156 -5.46 29.71 2.43
CA LYS A 156 -5.42 31.13 2.74
C LYS A 156 -5.09 31.35 4.21
N GLU A 157 -3.99 32.04 4.51
CA GLU A 157 -3.52 32.32 5.87
C GLU A 157 -4.62 32.88 6.79
N LYS A 158 -5.40 33.86 6.30
CA LYS A 158 -6.51 34.46 7.07
C LYS A 158 -7.56 33.46 7.54
N ARG A 159 -7.68 32.31 6.87
CA ARG A 159 -8.65 31.26 7.20
C ARG A 159 -8.07 30.24 8.19
N ARG A 160 -6.75 30.22 8.35
CA ARG A 160 -6.04 29.39 9.34
C ARG A 160 -5.85 30.13 10.67
N ASN A 161 -5.67 31.44 10.60
CA ASN A 161 -5.44 32.26 11.78
C ASN A 161 -6.58 32.16 12.79
N GLY A 162 -6.24 31.87 14.04
CA GLY A 162 -7.21 31.69 15.15
C GLY A 162 -7.72 30.27 15.35
N HIS A 163 -7.39 29.34 14.45
CA HIS A 163 -7.58 27.91 14.71
C HIS A 163 -6.41 27.33 15.50
N ASP A 164 -6.73 26.36 16.36
CA ASP A 164 -5.78 25.55 17.11
C ASP A 164 -6.18 24.06 16.92
N PHE A 165 -5.41 23.34 16.12
CA PHE A 165 -5.64 21.93 15.86
C PHE A 165 -4.54 21.08 16.47
N SER A 166 -4.93 20.11 17.28
CA SER A 166 -4.01 19.10 17.82
C SER A 166 -3.72 17.97 16.81
N HIS A 167 -4.62 17.80 15.83
CA HIS A 167 -4.49 16.74 14.82
C HIS A 167 -5.00 17.21 13.46
N ILE A 168 -4.33 16.77 12.40
CA ILE A 168 -4.71 17.00 11.00
C ILE A 168 -4.83 15.65 10.31
N VAL A 169 -5.96 15.41 9.66
CA VAL A 169 -6.20 14.23 8.82
C VAL A 169 -6.29 14.67 7.36
N ILE A 170 -5.47 14.06 6.52
CA ILE A 170 -5.46 14.31 5.07
C ILE A 170 -6.02 13.09 4.38
N ASP A 171 -7.23 13.20 3.84
CA ASP A 171 -7.78 12.20 2.93
C ASP A 171 -7.15 12.37 1.54
N GLU A 172 -6.91 11.26 0.85
CA GLU A 172 -6.13 11.18 -0.39
C GLU A 172 -4.73 11.80 -0.23
N ALA A 173 -3.96 11.26 0.72
CA ALA A 173 -2.67 11.78 1.18
C ALA A 173 -1.61 11.94 0.08
N HIS A 174 -1.78 11.35 -1.11
CA HIS A 174 -0.91 11.59 -2.26
C HIS A 174 -0.88 13.07 -2.70
N HIS A 175 -1.88 13.87 -2.31
CA HIS A 175 -1.88 15.32 -2.52
C HIS A 175 -1.07 16.11 -1.48
N ALA A 176 -0.65 15.49 -0.36
CA ALA A 176 0.01 16.17 0.76
C ALA A 176 1.32 16.87 0.38
N ILE A 177 1.99 16.43 -0.68
CA ILE A 177 3.23 17.04 -1.21
C ILE A 177 3.00 18.38 -1.90
N SER A 178 1.76 18.74 -2.22
CA SER A 178 1.48 20.00 -2.93
C SER A 178 1.67 21.22 -2.03
N PRO A 179 2.08 22.40 -2.59
CA PRO A 179 2.36 23.60 -1.82
C PRO A 179 1.22 24.05 -0.91
N SER A 180 -0.03 23.85 -1.34
CA SER A 180 -1.22 24.25 -0.55
C SER A 180 -1.35 23.43 0.74
N TYR A 181 -1.11 22.13 0.67
CA TYR A 181 -1.13 21.26 1.87
C TYR A 181 0.06 21.56 2.77
N GLN A 182 1.26 21.74 2.19
CA GLN A 182 2.46 22.08 2.94
C GLN A 182 2.31 23.39 3.73
N ALA A 183 1.71 24.42 3.13
CA ALA A 183 1.42 25.68 3.80
C ALA A 183 0.46 25.49 5.00
N ILE A 184 -0.54 24.59 4.89
CA ILE A 184 -1.45 24.32 5.98
C ILE A 184 -0.72 23.54 7.11
N ILE A 185 0.06 22.52 6.77
CA ILE A 185 0.79 21.69 7.74
C ILE A 185 1.82 22.54 8.52
N ALA A 186 2.48 23.48 7.85
CA ALA A 186 3.49 24.35 8.44
C ALA A 186 2.93 25.32 9.50
N ASP A 187 1.67 25.75 9.37
CA ASP A 187 1.04 26.64 10.33
C ASP A 187 0.62 25.94 11.65
N PHE A 188 0.61 24.60 11.65
CA PHE A 188 0.27 23.79 12.83
C PHE A 188 1.40 22.81 13.17
N PRO A 189 2.60 23.32 13.56
CA PRO A 189 3.80 22.48 13.76
C PRO A 189 3.66 21.42 14.86
N GLU A 190 2.82 21.67 15.87
CA GLU A 190 2.58 20.75 16.99
C GLU A 190 1.46 19.73 16.69
N ALA A 191 0.69 19.94 15.63
CA ALA A 191 -0.39 19.02 15.30
C ALA A 191 0.17 17.68 14.81
N LYS A 192 -0.41 16.58 15.30
CA LYS A 192 -0.15 15.23 14.80
C LYS A 192 -0.83 15.07 13.44
N LEU A 193 -0.13 14.45 12.50
CA LEU A 193 -0.57 14.34 11.11
C LEU A 193 -0.88 12.88 10.76
N LEU A 194 -2.06 12.65 10.20
CA LEU A 194 -2.46 11.39 9.60
C LEU A 194 -2.73 11.58 8.10
N GLY A 195 -1.95 10.92 7.27
CA GLY A 195 -2.28 10.76 5.86
C GLY A 195 -3.06 9.47 5.63
N VAL A 196 -4.09 9.51 4.79
CA VAL A 196 -4.86 8.33 4.39
C VAL A 196 -4.91 8.26 2.88
N THR A 197 -4.55 7.14 2.29
CA THR A 197 -4.58 6.94 0.82
C THR A 197 -5.04 5.54 0.44
N ALA A 198 -5.46 5.37 -0.80
CA ALA A 198 -5.86 4.06 -1.35
C ALA A 198 -4.65 3.24 -1.79
N THR A 199 -3.62 3.89 -2.26
CA THR A 199 -2.38 3.28 -2.78
C THR A 199 -1.20 4.12 -2.33
N ALA A 200 -0.09 3.47 -2.05
CA ALA A 200 1.19 4.12 -1.88
C ALA A 200 2.22 3.24 -2.59
N ASP A 201 2.44 3.48 -3.88
CA ASP A 201 3.49 2.80 -4.62
C ASP A 201 4.89 3.26 -4.21
N ARG A 202 5.96 2.64 -4.77
CA ARG A 202 7.33 3.00 -4.39
C ARG A 202 7.68 4.45 -4.70
N GLY A 203 7.16 4.99 -5.80
CA GLY A 203 7.36 6.40 -6.18
C GLY A 203 6.64 7.35 -5.22
N ASP A 204 5.37 7.05 -4.93
CA ASP A 204 4.56 7.82 -3.98
C ASP A 204 5.14 7.74 -2.56
N LYS A 205 5.58 6.56 -2.11
CA LYS A 205 6.19 6.38 -0.78
C LYS A 205 7.45 7.24 -0.60
N ARG A 206 8.29 7.37 -1.64
CA ARG A 206 9.46 8.27 -1.59
C ARG A 206 9.05 9.72 -1.41
N ASN A 207 8.10 10.19 -2.21
CA ASN A 207 7.62 11.57 -2.16
C ASN A 207 6.85 11.85 -0.85
N LEU A 208 6.02 10.89 -0.41
CA LEU A 208 5.28 10.98 0.85
C LEU A 208 6.19 10.91 2.07
N GLY A 209 7.38 10.31 1.95
CA GLY A 209 8.41 10.28 2.99
C GLY A 209 8.97 11.67 3.35
N GLU A 210 8.73 12.70 2.52
CA GLU A 210 9.03 14.09 2.85
C GLU A 210 8.03 14.69 3.86
N VAL A 211 6.82 14.13 3.93
CA VAL A 211 5.71 14.63 4.77
C VAL A 211 5.45 13.71 5.96
N PHE A 212 5.47 12.40 5.73
CA PHE A 212 5.15 11.39 6.74
C PHE A 212 6.39 10.65 7.18
N GLU A 213 6.59 10.53 8.50
CA GLU A 213 7.76 9.86 9.09
C GLU A 213 7.66 8.34 8.96
N THR A 214 6.44 7.80 9.04
CA THR A 214 6.21 6.35 9.05
C THR A 214 4.96 5.96 8.29
N LEU A 215 4.90 4.68 7.91
CA LEU A 215 3.71 3.98 7.44
C LEU A 215 3.17 3.14 8.61
N ALA A 216 2.11 3.64 9.28
CA ALA A 216 1.55 2.94 10.44
C ALA A 216 0.94 1.59 10.09
N TYR A 217 0.21 1.53 8.98
CA TYR A 217 -0.47 0.31 8.56
C TYR A 217 -0.74 0.33 7.06
N GLU A 218 -0.53 -0.81 6.43
CA GLU A 218 -0.87 -1.06 5.03
C GLU A 218 -1.74 -2.30 4.92
N TYR A 219 -2.89 -2.14 4.28
CA TYR A 219 -3.80 -3.22 3.94
C TYR A 219 -3.86 -3.34 2.43
N ALA A 220 -3.08 -4.25 1.87
CA ALA A 220 -2.98 -4.40 0.42
C ALA A 220 -4.29 -4.91 -0.21
N LEU A 221 -4.56 -4.53 -1.46
CA LEU A 221 -5.75 -4.96 -2.20
C LEU A 221 -5.85 -6.50 -2.31
N PRO A 222 -4.77 -7.25 -2.63
CA PRO A 222 -4.82 -8.72 -2.65
C PRO A 222 -5.26 -9.31 -1.30
N ARG A 223 -4.74 -8.78 -0.19
CA ARG A 223 -5.14 -9.22 1.14
C ARG A 223 -6.61 -8.93 1.42
N ALA A 224 -7.10 -7.76 1.02
CA ALA A 224 -8.51 -7.40 1.22
C ALA A 224 -9.48 -8.32 0.44
N ILE A 225 -9.06 -8.82 -0.72
CA ILE A 225 -9.81 -9.79 -1.51
C ILE A 225 -9.74 -11.18 -0.85
N ARG A 226 -8.54 -11.66 -0.47
CA ARG A 226 -8.36 -12.96 0.21
C ARG A 226 -9.13 -13.04 1.53
N ASP A 227 -9.17 -11.94 2.29
CA ASP A 227 -9.92 -11.83 3.55
C ASP A 227 -11.45 -11.70 3.32
N GLY A 228 -11.91 -11.62 2.07
CA GLY A 228 -13.32 -11.56 1.71
C GLY A 228 -14.00 -10.20 1.97
N TYR A 229 -13.25 -9.12 2.11
CA TYR A 229 -13.79 -7.76 2.28
C TYR A 229 -14.00 -7.02 0.95
N LEU A 230 -13.40 -7.50 -0.11
CA LEU A 230 -13.61 -7.05 -1.49
C LEU A 230 -13.82 -8.27 -2.40
N VAL A 231 -14.48 -8.09 -3.56
CA VAL A 231 -14.67 -9.17 -4.52
C VAL A 231 -13.40 -9.41 -5.34
N PRO A 232 -13.15 -10.65 -5.83
CA PRO A 232 -12.10 -10.96 -6.80
C PRO A 232 -12.19 -10.07 -8.04
N ILE A 233 -11.05 -9.79 -8.67
CA ILE A 233 -10.97 -9.01 -9.90
C ILE A 233 -10.57 -9.94 -11.04
N LYS A 234 -11.46 -10.08 -12.02
CA LYS A 234 -11.18 -10.77 -13.27
C LYS A 234 -10.92 -9.74 -14.37
N ALA A 235 -9.76 -9.77 -14.97
CA ALA A 235 -9.40 -8.85 -16.02
C ALA A 235 -9.48 -9.53 -17.38
N LEU A 236 -10.19 -8.89 -18.31
CA LEU A 236 -10.26 -9.28 -19.71
C LEU A 236 -9.48 -8.28 -20.55
N THR A 237 -8.37 -8.73 -21.11
CA THR A 237 -7.55 -7.92 -22.02
C THR A 237 -8.13 -8.00 -23.44
N ILE A 238 -8.55 -6.85 -23.97
CA ILE A 238 -9.12 -6.73 -25.30
C ILE A 238 -8.03 -6.23 -26.27
N PRO A 239 -7.70 -6.99 -27.33
CA PRO A 239 -6.60 -6.66 -28.24
C PRO A 239 -7.00 -5.57 -29.26
N LEU A 240 -7.36 -4.38 -28.77
CA LEU A 240 -7.52 -3.19 -29.60
C LEU A 240 -6.24 -2.37 -29.45
N SER A 241 -5.43 -2.36 -30.50
CA SER A 241 -4.17 -1.63 -30.56
C SER A 241 -4.41 -0.13 -30.75
N ILE A 242 -4.69 0.58 -29.66
CA ILE A 242 -4.88 2.03 -29.70
C ILE A 242 -3.52 2.71 -29.59
N ASN A 243 -3.12 3.45 -30.63
CA ASN A 243 -1.83 4.15 -30.67
C ASN A 243 -1.88 5.47 -29.87
N LEU A 244 -0.96 5.61 -28.91
CA LEU A 244 -0.81 6.80 -28.05
C LEU A 244 0.47 7.61 -28.36
N ASP A 245 1.24 7.29 -29.39
CA ASP A 245 2.56 7.91 -29.64
C ASP A 245 2.49 9.42 -29.90
N GLY A 246 1.36 9.92 -30.37
CA GLY A 246 1.11 11.36 -30.59
C GLY A 246 0.56 12.13 -29.40
N VAL A 247 0.23 11.44 -28.27
CA VAL A 247 -0.43 12.04 -27.13
C VAL A 247 0.60 12.76 -26.24
N LYS A 248 0.38 14.07 -26.00
CA LYS A 248 1.24 14.88 -25.13
C LYS A 248 1.04 14.53 -23.66
N GLN A 249 2.06 14.82 -22.85
CA GLN A 249 2.04 14.66 -21.40
C GLN A 249 2.04 16.01 -20.69
N THR A 250 1.32 16.08 -19.58
CA THR A 250 1.28 17.24 -18.68
C THR A 250 1.18 16.75 -17.24
N ALA A 251 2.03 17.27 -16.35
CA ALA A 251 2.04 16.92 -14.92
C ALA A 251 2.14 15.41 -14.63
N GLY A 252 2.93 14.65 -15.41
CA GLY A 252 3.18 13.23 -15.18
C GLY A 252 2.12 12.28 -15.75
N ASP A 253 1.07 12.79 -16.38
CA ASP A 253 0.03 12.00 -17.06
C ASP A 253 -0.24 12.52 -18.48
N PHE A 254 -1.09 11.83 -19.22
CA PHE A 254 -1.48 12.22 -20.57
C PHE A 254 -2.34 13.47 -20.60
N GLN A 255 -2.16 14.29 -21.65
CA GLN A 255 -3.06 15.41 -21.91
C GLN A 255 -4.44 14.88 -22.36
N VAL A 256 -5.46 15.22 -21.59
CA VAL A 256 -6.82 14.64 -21.71
C VAL A 256 -7.45 14.93 -23.09
N SER A 257 -7.19 16.12 -23.68
CA SER A 257 -7.68 16.48 -25.02
C SER A 257 -7.15 15.54 -26.11
N ASP A 258 -5.86 15.22 -26.05
CA ASP A 258 -5.20 14.43 -27.07
C ASP A 258 -5.61 12.95 -26.93
N LEU A 259 -5.86 12.47 -25.70
CA LEU A 259 -6.42 11.14 -25.45
C LEU A 259 -7.79 10.96 -26.08
N GLY A 260 -8.69 11.94 -25.94
CA GLY A 260 -10.01 11.89 -26.57
C GLY A 260 -9.91 11.70 -28.09
N THR A 261 -8.99 12.43 -28.72
CA THR A 261 -8.76 12.31 -30.17
C THR A 261 -8.18 10.95 -30.56
N ALA A 262 -7.26 10.40 -29.77
CA ALA A 262 -6.63 9.09 -30.03
C ALA A 262 -7.61 7.92 -29.91
N ILE A 263 -8.60 8.02 -29.03
CA ILE A 263 -9.61 6.96 -28.80
C ILE A 263 -10.76 7.03 -29.81
N ASP A 264 -11.08 8.19 -30.32
CA ASP A 264 -12.26 8.44 -31.19
C ASP A 264 -12.44 7.42 -32.33
N PRO A 265 -11.40 7.00 -33.08
CA PRO A 265 -11.54 6.03 -34.15
C PRO A 265 -11.97 4.62 -33.72
N TYR A 266 -11.75 4.30 -32.44
CA TYR A 266 -11.98 2.96 -31.91
C TYR A 266 -13.30 2.83 -31.13
N LEU A 267 -14.01 3.94 -30.87
CA LEU A 267 -15.22 3.95 -30.03
C LEU A 267 -16.31 2.99 -30.50
N GLU A 268 -16.50 2.82 -31.80
CA GLU A 268 -17.47 1.87 -32.35
C GLU A 268 -17.11 0.42 -31.96
N GLN A 269 -15.86 0.02 -32.16
CA GLN A 269 -15.38 -1.31 -31.80
C GLN A 269 -15.45 -1.55 -30.29
N ILE A 270 -15.14 -0.54 -29.51
CA ILE A 270 -15.25 -0.59 -28.05
C ILE A 270 -16.71 -0.75 -27.63
N ALA A 271 -17.65 -0.03 -28.26
CA ALA A 271 -19.08 -0.15 -27.96
C ALA A 271 -19.62 -1.56 -28.30
N ASP A 272 -19.14 -2.20 -29.38
CA ASP A 272 -19.48 -3.57 -29.70
C ASP A 272 -18.96 -4.55 -28.64
N ARG A 273 -17.74 -4.35 -28.15
CA ARG A 273 -17.17 -5.15 -27.07
C ARG A 273 -17.92 -4.94 -25.74
N VAL A 274 -18.25 -3.72 -25.38
CA VAL A 274 -19.09 -3.45 -24.19
C VAL A 274 -20.45 -4.15 -24.33
N LYS A 275 -21.04 -4.17 -25.52
CA LYS A 275 -22.30 -4.89 -25.76
C LYS A 275 -22.16 -6.39 -25.51
N SER A 276 -21.10 -7.03 -25.99
CA SER A 276 -20.89 -8.48 -25.81
C SER A 276 -20.54 -8.87 -24.41
N GLU A 277 -19.57 -8.16 -23.79
CA GLU A 277 -19.00 -8.55 -22.51
C GLU A 277 -19.84 -8.08 -21.30
N CYS A 278 -20.59 -6.98 -21.47
CA CYS A 278 -21.30 -6.33 -20.37
C CYS A 278 -22.82 -6.56 -20.39
N ALA A 279 -23.35 -7.41 -21.27
CA ALA A 279 -24.80 -7.65 -21.38
C ALA A 279 -25.45 -8.09 -20.06
N THR A 280 -24.73 -8.82 -19.22
CA THR A 280 -25.17 -9.33 -17.91
C THR A 280 -24.50 -8.63 -16.74
N ARG A 281 -23.83 -7.50 -16.97
CA ARG A 281 -23.05 -6.77 -15.99
C ARG A 281 -23.52 -5.32 -15.85
N LYS A 282 -23.45 -4.78 -14.67
CA LYS A 282 -23.72 -3.37 -14.36
C LYS A 282 -22.42 -2.59 -14.48
N THR A 283 -22.27 -1.85 -15.58
CA THR A 283 -20.98 -1.37 -16.07
C THR A 283 -20.78 0.12 -15.82
N VAL A 284 -19.59 0.51 -15.35
CA VAL A 284 -19.14 1.91 -15.32
C VAL A 284 -17.98 2.08 -16.30
N VAL A 285 -18.11 3.08 -17.19
CA VAL A 285 -17.10 3.40 -18.21
C VAL A 285 -16.44 4.72 -17.85
N PHE A 286 -15.12 4.71 -17.71
CA PHE A 286 -14.30 5.91 -17.48
C PHE A 286 -13.71 6.41 -18.78
N LEU A 287 -14.09 7.62 -19.20
CA LEU A 287 -13.64 8.25 -20.43
C LEU A 287 -12.82 9.52 -20.16
N PRO A 288 -11.94 9.93 -21.10
CA PRO A 288 -11.06 11.10 -20.87
C PRO A 288 -11.79 12.44 -20.91
N LEU A 289 -12.77 12.62 -21.84
CA LEU A 289 -13.44 13.88 -22.11
C LEU A 289 -14.96 13.74 -22.04
N ILE A 290 -15.66 14.82 -21.70
CA ILE A 290 -17.12 14.92 -21.75
C ILE A 290 -17.63 14.64 -23.17
N ALA A 291 -17.02 15.27 -24.18
CA ALA A 291 -17.41 15.07 -25.59
C ALA A 291 -17.26 13.60 -26.02
N THR A 292 -16.17 12.94 -25.65
CA THR A 292 -15.95 11.52 -25.93
C THR A 292 -16.98 10.65 -25.19
N SER A 293 -17.33 11.01 -23.94
CA SER A 293 -18.34 10.32 -23.14
C SER A 293 -19.73 10.40 -23.77
N GLN A 294 -20.14 11.58 -24.21
CA GLN A 294 -21.42 11.81 -24.87
C GLN A 294 -21.51 11.10 -26.23
N LYS A 295 -20.42 11.13 -27.01
CA LYS A 295 -20.32 10.40 -28.27
C LYS A 295 -20.45 8.89 -28.05
N PHE A 296 -19.75 8.37 -27.08
CA PHE A 296 -19.80 6.95 -26.71
C PHE A 296 -21.19 6.54 -26.21
N LEU A 297 -21.85 7.37 -25.37
CA LEU A 297 -23.24 7.17 -24.97
C LEU A 297 -24.17 6.98 -26.17
N SER A 298 -24.06 7.86 -27.17
CA SER A 298 -24.89 7.78 -28.40
C SER A 298 -24.69 6.46 -29.12
N MET A 299 -23.47 5.95 -29.19
CA MET A 299 -23.15 4.65 -29.81
C MET A 299 -23.71 3.46 -29.01
N LEU A 300 -23.70 3.54 -27.65
CA LEU A 300 -24.32 2.51 -26.81
C LEU A 300 -25.83 2.47 -26.96
N LEU A 301 -26.49 3.64 -26.97
CA LEU A 301 -27.93 3.76 -27.19
C LEU A 301 -28.35 3.24 -28.57
N ALA A 302 -27.58 3.53 -29.62
CA ALA A 302 -27.81 2.99 -30.97
C ALA A 302 -27.73 1.45 -31.03
N ARG A 303 -27.04 0.82 -30.10
CA ARG A 303 -26.93 -0.64 -29.94
C ARG A 303 -27.98 -1.24 -29.03
N GLY A 304 -28.93 -0.43 -28.55
CA GLY A 304 -30.01 -0.85 -27.65
C GLY A 304 -29.54 -1.08 -26.19
N ILE A 305 -28.37 -0.57 -25.80
CA ILE A 305 -27.87 -0.68 -24.45
C ILE A 305 -28.54 0.41 -23.58
N SER A 306 -29.04 0.05 -22.40
CA SER A 306 -29.55 1.00 -21.42
C SER A 306 -28.38 1.77 -20.79
N ALA A 307 -28.15 2.99 -21.26
CA ALA A 307 -26.99 3.79 -20.85
C ALA A 307 -27.37 5.22 -20.49
N ARG A 308 -26.65 5.81 -19.53
CA ARG A 308 -26.67 7.24 -19.21
C ARG A 308 -25.24 7.76 -19.08
N GLU A 309 -25.11 9.09 -19.10
CA GLU A 309 -23.82 9.77 -18.93
C GLU A 309 -23.91 10.77 -17.79
N VAL A 310 -22.81 10.90 -17.03
CA VAL A 310 -22.69 11.90 -15.97
C VAL A 310 -21.33 12.56 -16.02
N ASN A 311 -21.32 13.89 -15.91
CA ASN A 311 -20.10 14.69 -15.90
C ASN A 311 -20.21 15.87 -14.90
N GLY A 312 -19.17 16.71 -14.84
CA GLY A 312 -19.13 17.87 -13.94
C GLY A 312 -20.21 18.92 -14.18
N ASP A 313 -20.69 19.01 -15.42
CA ASP A 313 -21.70 20.00 -15.86
C ASP A 313 -23.13 19.45 -15.84
N SER A 314 -23.32 18.16 -15.52
CA SER A 314 -24.63 17.51 -15.50
C SER A 314 -25.53 18.10 -14.41
N ARG A 315 -26.66 18.71 -14.81
CA ARG A 315 -27.67 19.25 -13.90
C ARG A 315 -28.55 18.16 -13.28
N ASP A 316 -28.71 17.05 -13.97
CA ASP A 316 -29.47 15.84 -13.61
C ASP A 316 -28.63 14.76 -12.93
N ARG A 317 -27.45 15.14 -12.41
CA ARG A 317 -26.48 14.22 -11.82
C ARG A 317 -27.09 13.29 -10.77
N ALA A 318 -27.84 13.84 -9.83
CA ALA A 318 -28.47 13.06 -8.75
C ALA A 318 -29.48 12.03 -9.30
N GLU A 319 -30.26 12.43 -10.33
CA GLU A 319 -31.22 11.56 -10.98
C GLU A 319 -30.52 10.43 -11.77
N THR A 320 -29.47 10.77 -12.50
CA THR A 320 -28.69 9.80 -13.28
C THR A 320 -28.03 8.76 -12.38
N LEU A 321 -27.44 9.18 -11.27
CA LEU A 321 -26.83 8.26 -10.31
C LEU A 321 -27.90 7.39 -9.62
N ALA A 322 -29.03 7.97 -9.20
CA ALA A 322 -30.13 7.21 -8.63
C ALA A 322 -30.74 6.21 -9.61
N TRP A 323 -30.85 6.58 -10.91
CA TRP A 323 -31.23 5.65 -11.95
C TRP A 323 -30.25 4.49 -12.05
N PHE A 324 -28.95 4.76 -12.08
CA PHE A 324 -27.95 3.70 -12.17
C PHE A 324 -27.99 2.79 -10.94
N ASP A 325 -28.19 3.33 -9.74
CA ASP A 325 -28.32 2.52 -8.53
C ASP A 325 -29.49 1.53 -8.60
N GLN A 326 -30.60 1.92 -9.21
CA GLN A 326 -31.82 1.12 -9.36
C GLN A 326 -31.82 0.24 -10.62
N ALA A 327 -30.97 0.56 -11.61
CA ALA A 327 -30.91 -0.17 -12.86
C ALA A 327 -30.46 -1.62 -12.64
N GLY A 328 -30.99 -2.53 -13.47
CA GLY A 328 -30.61 -3.93 -13.52
C GLY A 328 -29.29 -4.19 -14.25
N GLN A 329 -29.00 -5.47 -14.45
CA GLN A 329 -27.88 -5.93 -15.25
C GLN A 329 -27.98 -5.42 -16.71
N GLY A 330 -26.83 -5.23 -17.35
CA GLY A 330 -26.74 -4.65 -18.70
C GLY A 330 -26.81 -3.12 -18.74
N ALA A 331 -27.01 -2.44 -17.60
CA ALA A 331 -26.98 -0.99 -17.54
C ALA A 331 -25.55 -0.45 -17.58
N VAL A 332 -25.35 0.64 -18.32
CA VAL A 332 -24.04 1.28 -18.50
C VAL A 332 -24.08 2.74 -18.05
N LEU A 333 -23.13 3.14 -17.20
CA LEU A 333 -22.92 4.53 -16.79
C LEU A 333 -21.60 5.03 -17.36
N CYS A 334 -21.66 5.96 -18.32
CA CYS A 334 -20.50 6.66 -18.85
C CYS A 334 -20.16 7.87 -17.96
N ASN A 335 -18.89 8.08 -17.72
CA ASN A 335 -18.45 9.29 -17.01
C ASN A 335 -17.10 9.79 -17.49
N ALA A 336 -16.94 11.14 -17.45
CA ALA A 336 -15.70 11.82 -17.72
C ALA A 336 -15.12 12.33 -16.41
N MET A 337 -14.27 11.53 -15.73
CA MET A 337 -13.50 11.89 -14.55
C MET A 337 -14.27 12.27 -13.26
N LEU A 338 -15.59 12.23 -13.27
CA LEU A 338 -16.39 12.66 -12.13
C LEU A 338 -16.42 11.61 -11.02
N LEU A 339 -16.54 10.33 -11.40
CA LEU A 339 -16.81 9.23 -10.48
C LEU A 339 -15.55 8.58 -9.88
N THR A 340 -14.39 9.16 -10.10
CA THR A 340 -13.12 8.68 -9.53
C THR A 340 -13.09 8.85 -8.00
N GLU A 341 -13.75 9.88 -7.49
CA GLU A 341 -13.81 10.18 -6.05
C GLU A 341 -15.26 10.36 -5.58
N GLY A 342 -15.53 10.02 -4.32
CA GLY A 342 -16.78 10.36 -3.61
C GLY A 342 -18.03 9.57 -3.96
N TRP A 343 -18.17 8.99 -5.16
CA TRP A 343 -19.35 8.21 -5.52
C TRP A 343 -19.24 6.75 -5.08
N ASP A 344 -20.37 6.16 -4.69
CA ASP A 344 -20.47 4.79 -4.18
C ASP A 344 -21.60 4.03 -4.87
N CYS A 345 -21.27 2.98 -5.62
CA CYS A 345 -22.23 2.03 -6.19
C CYS A 345 -21.70 0.59 -6.06
N PRO A 346 -21.96 -0.08 -4.93
CA PRO A 346 -21.48 -1.45 -4.69
C PRO A 346 -22.00 -2.47 -5.70
N SER A 347 -23.15 -2.23 -6.31
CA SER A 347 -23.77 -3.12 -7.30
C SER A 347 -23.08 -3.11 -8.67
N ALA A 348 -22.19 -2.14 -8.97
CA ALA A 348 -21.41 -2.15 -10.20
C ALA A 348 -20.41 -3.31 -10.17
N ASP A 349 -20.49 -4.21 -11.15
CA ASP A 349 -19.70 -5.44 -11.25
C ASP A 349 -18.88 -5.52 -12.54
N CYS A 350 -18.85 -4.43 -13.33
CA CYS A 350 -17.94 -4.27 -14.45
C CYS A 350 -17.38 -2.84 -14.50
N ILE A 351 -16.10 -2.73 -14.69
CA ILE A 351 -15.39 -1.45 -14.91
C ILE A 351 -14.71 -1.51 -16.28
N CYS A 352 -14.95 -0.49 -17.08
CA CYS A 352 -14.33 -0.30 -18.39
C CYS A 352 -13.46 0.96 -18.36
N VAL A 353 -12.14 0.81 -18.44
CA VAL A 353 -11.19 1.92 -18.37
C VAL A 353 -10.78 2.34 -19.79
N LEU A 354 -11.43 3.39 -20.30
CA LEU A 354 -11.09 4.04 -21.58
C LEU A 354 -10.24 5.29 -21.39
N ARG A 355 -9.70 5.47 -20.21
CA ARG A 355 -8.75 6.51 -19.88
C ARG A 355 -7.44 5.90 -19.42
N PRO A 356 -6.50 5.64 -20.34
CA PRO A 356 -5.16 5.22 -19.96
C PRO A 356 -4.51 6.29 -19.08
N THR A 357 -3.79 5.87 -18.07
CA THR A 357 -3.10 6.75 -17.13
C THR A 357 -1.78 6.13 -16.69
N LYS A 358 -0.83 6.96 -16.30
CA LYS A 358 0.42 6.56 -15.65
C LYS A 358 0.31 6.63 -14.12
N ILE A 359 -0.76 7.26 -13.61
CA ILE A 359 -0.97 7.50 -12.20
C ILE A 359 -1.70 6.30 -11.60
N ARG A 360 -0.96 5.48 -10.84
CA ARG A 360 -1.47 4.24 -10.24
C ARG A 360 -2.62 4.50 -9.25
N SER A 361 -2.54 5.56 -8.46
CA SER A 361 -3.61 5.91 -7.53
C SER A 361 -4.92 6.19 -8.25
N LEU A 362 -4.87 6.89 -9.38
CA LEU A 362 -6.05 7.15 -10.21
C LEU A 362 -6.62 5.86 -10.82
N TYR A 363 -5.75 4.98 -11.34
CA TYR A 363 -6.15 3.69 -11.88
C TYR A 363 -6.83 2.81 -10.81
N ALA A 364 -6.21 2.71 -9.63
CA ALA A 364 -6.75 1.97 -8.50
C ALA A 364 -8.07 2.55 -7.98
N GLN A 365 -8.23 3.87 -8.00
CA GLN A 365 -9.51 4.51 -7.65
C GLN A 365 -10.62 4.15 -8.64
N MET A 366 -10.35 4.20 -9.95
CA MET A 366 -11.31 3.81 -10.99
C MET A 366 -11.74 2.33 -10.82
N CYS A 367 -10.79 1.41 -10.76
CA CYS A 367 -11.04 -0.02 -10.62
C CYS A 367 -11.70 -0.36 -9.27
N GLY A 368 -11.26 0.30 -8.20
CA GLY A 368 -11.76 0.10 -6.84
C GLY A 368 -13.24 0.46 -6.64
N ARG A 369 -13.87 1.17 -7.58
CA ARG A 369 -15.33 1.41 -7.53
C ARG A 369 -16.12 0.12 -7.67
N GLY A 370 -15.60 -0.83 -8.44
CA GLY A 370 -16.25 -2.12 -8.68
C GLY A 370 -15.84 -3.24 -7.73
N THR A 371 -14.93 -3.03 -6.78
CA THR A 371 -14.46 -4.13 -5.91
C THR A 371 -15.32 -4.40 -4.68
N ARG A 372 -16.30 -3.54 -4.38
CA ARG A 372 -17.13 -3.67 -3.18
C ARG A 372 -18.04 -4.88 -3.21
N LEU A 373 -18.26 -5.46 -2.03
CA LEU A 373 -19.22 -6.56 -1.86
C LEU A 373 -20.65 -6.06 -2.11
N PHE A 374 -21.44 -6.86 -2.81
CA PHE A 374 -22.86 -6.65 -3.01
C PHE A 374 -23.57 -8.00 -3.14
N PRO A 375 -24.81 -8.16 -2.64
CA PRO A 375 -25.55 -9.39 -2.77
C PRO A 375 -25.67 -9.87 -4.23
N GLY A 376 -25.29 -11.10 -4.50
CA GLY A 376 -25.30 -11.70 -5.85
C GLY A 376 -24.11 -11.33 -6.74
N LYS A 377 -23.18 -10.49 -6.29
CA LYS A 377 -21.96 -10.14 -7.02
C LYS A 377 -20.83 -11.10 -6.65
N ALA A 378 -20.39 -11.89 -7.62
CA ALA A 378 -19.32 -12.88 -7.44
C ALA A 378 -17.92 -12.27 -7.61
N ASP A 379 -17.75 -11.41 -8.63
CA ASP A 379 -16.48 -10.80 -8.99
C ASP A 379 -16.68 -9.41 -9.60
N LEU A 380 -15.58 -8.72 -9.85
CA LEU A 380 -15.51 -7.53 -10.71
C LEU A 380 -14.89 -7.94 -12.04
N LEU A 381 -15.58 -7.68 -13.15
CA LEU A 381 -14.99 -7.73 -14.48
C LEU A 381 -14.31 -6.40 -14.81
N LEU A 382 -13.01 -6.44 -15.06
CA LEU A 382 -12.23 -5.29 -15.51
C LEU A 382 -11.93 -5.46 -17.01
N LEU A 383 -12.49 -4.58 -17.82
CA LEU A 383 -12.17 -4.52 -19.25
C LEU A 383 -10.94 -3.63 -19.45
N ASP A 384 -9.84 -4.24 -19.84
CA ASP A 384 -8.59 -3.57 -20.17
C ASP A 384 -8.33 -3.61 -21.67
N PHE A 385 -7.99 -2.46 -22.25
CA PHE A 385 -7.68 -2.35 -23.66
C PHE A 385 -6.18 -2.27 -23.86
N LEU A 386 -5.62 -2.98 -24.85
CA LEU A 386 -4.21 -2.89 -25.18
C LEU A 386 -3.90 -1.54 -25.82
N TRP A 387 -3.29 -0.67 -25.02
CA TRP A 387 -2.77 0.60 -25.47
C TRP A 387 -1.35 0.41 -26.01
N HIS A 388 -1.13 0.69 -27.28
CA HIS A 388 0.21 0.72 -27.84
C HIS A 388 0.87 2.06 -27.53
N SER A 389 1.93 1.99 -26.74
CA SER A 389 2.81 3.11 -26.49
C SER A 389 4.24 2.58 -26.37
N GLU A 390 5.10 2.89 -27.33
CA GLU A 390 6.52 2.55 -27.30
C GLU A 390 7.30 3.36 -26.25
N ARG A 391 6.72 4.47 -25.75
CA ARG A 391 7.42 5.47 -24.93
C ARG A 391 6.93 5.55 -23.49
N HIS A 392 5.88 4.82 -23.12
CA HIS A 392 5.18 5.12 -21.86
C HIS A 392 4.79 3.86 -21.08
N GLU A 393 5.18 3.83 -19.81
CA GLU A 393 4.67 2.86 -18.84
C GLU A 393 3.24 3.25 -18.43
N LEU A 394 2.25 2.46 -18.83
CA LEU A 394 0.85 2.63 -18.49
C LEU A 394 0.46 1.75 -17.33
N CYS A 395 -0.47 2.23 -16.51
CA CYS A 395 -1.10 1.36 -15.52
C CYS A 395 -1.93 0.27 -16.22
N ARG A 396 -1.78 -0.95 -15.75
CA ARG A 396 -2.44 -2.17 -16.24
C ARG A 396 -3.08 -2.91 -15.06
N PRO A 397 -3.95 -3.90 -15.30
CA PRO A 397 -4.56 -4.70 -14.24
C PRO A 397 -3.55 -5.29 -13.25
N SER A 398 -2.39 -5.75 -13.72
CA SER A 398 -1.29 -6.25 -12.87
C SER A 398 -0.83 -5.27 -11.80
N HIS A 399 -0.88 -3.96 -12.06
CA HIS A 399 -0.51 -2.93 -11.09
C HIS A 399 -1.50 -2.79 -9.91
N LEU A 400 -2.67 -3.42 -9.97
CA LEU A 400 -3.61 -3.47 -8.85
C LEU A 400 -3.15 -4.43 -7.76
N VAL A 401 -2.46 -5.49 -8.14
CA VAL A 401 -2.03 -6.58 -7.24
C VAL A 401 -0.53 -6.57 -6.96
N CYS A 402 0.30 -6.05 -7.87
CA CYS A 402 1.75 -6.06 -7.75
C CYS A 402 2.34 -4.66 -7.61
N ASP A 403 3.21 -4.47 -6.60
CA ASP A 403 4.02 -3.24 -6.41
C ASP A 403 5.39 -3.33 -7.09
N ASN A 404 5.87 -4.54 -7.36
CA ASN A 404 7.14 -4.79 -8.03
C ASN A 404 6.96 -4.71 -9.56
N PRO A 405 7.70 -3.83 -10.28
CA PRO A 405 7.59 -3.69 -11.72
C PRO A 405 7.87 -4.99 -12.49
N ASP A 406 8.87 -5.79 -12.06
CA ASP A 406 9.22 -7.05 -12.72
C ASP A 406 8.11 -8.08 -12.55
N LEU A 407 7.54 -8.19 -11.34
CA LEU A 407 6.42 -9.06 -11.07
C LEU A 407 5.16 -8.61 -11.83
N SER A 408 4.88 -7.31 -11.85
CA SER A 408 3.75 -6.75 -12.61
C SER A 408 3.86 -7.03 -14.11
N LYS A 409 5.09 -6.95 -14.67
CA LYS A 409 5.34 -7.33 -16.06
C LYS A 409 5.04 -8.81 -16.28
N ARG A 410 5.52 -9.69 -15.40
CA ARG A 410 5.28 -11.13 -15.49
C ARG A 410 3.80 -11.50 -15.38
N VAL A 411 3.06 -10.87 -14.45
CA VAL A 411 1.60 -11.03 -14.37
C VAL A 411 0.94 -10.62 -15.69
N SER A 412 1.38 -9.51 -16.30
CA SER A 412 0.84 -9.07 -17.59
C SER A 412 1.14 -10.04 -18.72
N GLU A 413 2.32 -10.68 -18.72
CA GLU A 413 2.70 -11.71 -19.69
C GLU A 413 1.83 -12.96 -19.53
N ILE A 414 1.67 -13.47 -18.31
CA ILE A 414 0.78 -14.61 -17.99
C ILE A 414 -0.66 -14.31 -18.43
N MET A 415 -1.16 -13.11 -18.13
CA MET A 415 -2.50 -12.70 -18.56
C MET A 415 -2.63 -12.70 -20.09
N ALA A 416 -1.61 -12.26 -20.83
CA ALA A 416 -1.63 -12.26 -22.28
C ALA A 416 -1.57 -13.67 -22.88
N GLU A 417 -0.81 -14.57 -22.28
CA GLU A 417 -0.64 -15.95 -22.71
C GLU A 417 -1.89 -16.80 -22.43
N GLU A 418 -2.48 -16.65 -21.24
CA GLU A 418 -3.60 -17.49 -20.79
C GLU A 418 -4.98 -16.95 -21.22
N SER A 419 -5.12 -15.65 -21.57
CA SER A 419 -6.43 -15.03 -21.74
C SER A 419 -7.27 -15.64 -22.87
N GLN A 420 -6.66 -16.15 -23.95
CA GLN A 420 -7.37 -16.74 -25.09
C GLN A 420 -8.78 -16.16 -25.37
N GLY A 421 -9.05 -14.92 -24.92
CA GLY A 421 -10.34 -14.24 -24.98
C GLY A 421 -11.23 -14.40 -23.74
N GLU A 422 -10.76 -15.03 -22.67
CA GLU A 422 -11.46 -15.16 -21.39
C GLU A 422 -10.86 -14.25 -20.32
N ALA A 423 -11.66 -13.91 -19.31
CA ALA A 423 -11.22 -13.09 -18.19
C ALA A 423 -10.43 -13.93 -17.17
N ILE A 424 -9.28 -13.43 -16.75
CA ILE A 424 -8.36 -14.10 -15.83
C ILE A 424 -8.46 -13.45 -14.44
N ASP A 425 -8.45 -14.28 -13.40
CA ASP A 425 -8.35 -13.81 -12.02
C ASP A 425 -6.96 -13.24 -11.75
N LEU A 426 -6.91 -12.01 -11.22
CA LEU A 426 -5.65 -11.31 -10.99
C LEU A 426 -4.83 -11.93 -9.87
N LEU A 427 -5.47 -12.51 -8.85
CA LEU A 427 -4.74 -13.17 -7.75
C LEU A 427 -4.13 -14.49 -8.19
N ASP A 428 -4.83 -15.26 -9.02
CA ASP A 428 -4.28 -16.49 -9.60
C ASP A 428 -3.08 -16.19 -10.51
N ALA A 429 -3.16 -15.10 -11.30
CA ALA A 429 -2.05 -14.66 -12.14
C ALA A 429 -0.87 -14.13 -11.30
N GLU A 430 -1.12 -13.44 -10.18
CA GLU A 430 -0.09 -13.00 -9.23
C GLU A 430 0.63 -14.20 -8.63
N GLU A 431 -0.09 -15.20 -8.11
CA GLU A 431 0.50 -16.40 -7.50
C GLU A 431 1.37 -17.20 -8.47
N LYS A 432 0.92 -17.35 -9.71
CA LYS A 432 1.72 -17.98 -10.78
C LYS A 432 2.99 -17.18 -11.10
N ALA A 433 2.88 -15.85 -11.16
CA ALA A 433 4.02 -14.99 -11.42
C ALA A 433 5.05 -15.02 -10.29
N GLU A 434 4.60 -15.04 -9.03
CA GLU A 434 5.48 -15.15 -7.87
C GLU A 434 6.26 -16.47 -7.88
N SER A 435 5.59 -17.60 -8.16
CA SER A 435 6.24 -18.92 -8.22
C SER A 435 7.27 -19.00 -9.34
N SER A 436 6.94 -18.54 -10.55
CA SER A 436 7.88 -18.51 -11.68
C SER A 436 9.04 -17.54 -11.46
N ALA A 437 8.80 -16.37 -10.85
CA ALA A 437 9.84 -15.41 -10.52
C ALA A 437 10.82 -15.93 -9.45
N ALA A 438 10.34 -16.74 -8.50
CA ALA A 438 11.20 -17.40 -7.52
C ALA A 438 12.15 -18.40 -8.19
N GLU A 439 11.67 -19.21 -9.13
CA GLU A 439 12.48 -20.16 -9.90
C GLU A 439 13.50 -19.46 -10.79
N GLU A 440 13.12 -18.40 -11.51
CA GLU A 440 14.01 -17.62 -12.36
C GLU A 440 15.10 -16.88 -11.56
N ARG A 441 14.75 -16.38 -10.35
CA ARG A 441 15.74 -15.75 -9.45
C ARG A 441 16.79 -16.75 -8.99
N GLU A 442 16.39 -17.95 -8.65
CA GLU A 442 17.31 -19.00 -8.24
C GLU A 442 18.27 -19.37 -9.39
N GLU A 443 17.76 -19.51 -10.62
CA GLU A 443 18.55 -19.77 -11.81
C GLU A 443 19.47 -18.58 -12.18
N SER A 444 18.95 -17.36 -12.13
CA SER A 444 19.68 -16.13 -12.40
C SER A 444 20.78 -15.89 -11.38
N LEU A 445 20.51 -16.15 -10.11
CA LEU A 445 21.50 -16.07 -9.04
C LEU A 445 22.64 -17.08 -9.28
N ARG A 446 22.30 -18.29 -9.71
CA ARG A 446 23.29 -19.31 -10.07
C ARG A 446 24.16 -18.86 -11.24
N LYS A 447 23.57 -18.31 -12.31
CA LYS A 447 24.29 -17.76 -13.47
C LYS A 447 25.14 -16.55 -13.11
N LEU A 448 24.62 -15.60 -12.31
CA LEU A 448 25.37 -14.44 -11.83
C LEU A 448 26.58 -14.84 -10.98
N LEU A 449 26.43 -15.84 -10.11
CA LEU A 449 27.54 -16.39 -9.33
C LEU A 449 28.62 -17.06 -10.21
N GLU A 450 28.23 -17.64 -11.34
CA GLU A 450 29.17 -18.17 -12.33
C GLU A 450 29.85 -17.08 -13.15
N GLU A 451 29.13 -16.09 -13.63
CA GLU A 451 29.66 -14.95 -14.40
C GLU A 451 30.52 -14.01 -13.56
N GLN A 452 30.21 -13.78 -12.29
CA GLN A 452 31.01 -12.96 -11.38
C GLN A 452 32.39 -13.57 -11.10
N ARG A 453 32.53 -14.89 -11.19
CA ARG A 453 33.86 -15.54 -11.16
C ARG A 453 34.81 -15.07 -12.27
N HIS A 454 34.28 -14.52 -13.35
CA HIS A 454 35.03 -14.06 -14.51
C HIS A 454 35.24 -12.54 -14.62
N ARG A 455 34.48 -11.72 -13.85
CA ARG A 455 34.59 -10.25 -13.94
C ARG A 455 35.67 -9.70 -13.00
N LYS A 456 36.67 -9.05 -13.57
CA LYS A 456 37.72 -8.26 -12.85
C LYS A 456 37.17 -6.91 -12.35
N ARG A 457 36.17 -6.87 -11.47
CA ARG A 457 35.73 -5.62 -10.85
C ARG A 457 36.61 -5.31 -9.63
N ALA A 458 36.90 -4.01 -9.40
CA ALA A 458 37.70 -3.56 -8.24
C ALA A 458 36.93 -3.61 -6.92
N LEU A 459 35.59 -3.71 -6.95
CA LEU A 459 34.69 -3.64 -5.81
C LEU A 459 33.93 -4.96 -5.61
N VAL A 460 33.58 -5.26 -4.37
CA VAL A 460 32.78 -6.43 -4.00
C VAL A 460 31.31 -6.10 -4.17
N ASP A 461 30.55 -7.02 -4.75
CA ASP A 461 29.09 -6.93 -4.77
C ASP A 461 28.51 -6.96 -3.36
N PRO A 462 27.55 -6.08 -3.01
CA PRO A 462 26.95 -6.04 -1.67
C PRO A 462 26.38 -7.37 -1.22
N LEU A 463 25.70 -8.08 -2.10
CA LEU A 463 25.08 -9.38 -1.83
C LEU A 463 26.15 -10.46 -1.56
N GLN A 464 27.20 -10.51 -2.39
CA GLN A 464 28.33 -11.42 -2.19
C GLN A 464 28.99 -11.16 -0.82
N TYR A 465 29.12 -9.89 -0.43
CA TYR A 465 29.68 -9.53 0.87
C TYR A 465 28.81 -10.04 2.02
N GLU A 466 27.50 -9.80 1.97
CA GLU A 466 26.55 -10.26 3.00
C GLU A 466 26.53 -11.79 3.11
N MET A 467 26.59 -12.50 1.98
CA MET A 467 26.74 -13.97 1.95
C MET A 467 28.01 -14.45 2.66
N SER A 468 29.15 -13.84 2.34
CA SER A 468 30.46 -14.25 2.87
C SER A 468 30.56 -14.08 4.38
N ILE A 469 29.88 -13.09 4.94
CA ILE A 469 29.86 -12.85 6.39
C ILE A 469 28.77 -13.63 7.13
N GLY A 470 27.93 -14.39 6.40
CA GLY A 470 26.87 -15.22 6.99
C GLY A 470 25.63 -14.47 7.42
N GLU A 471 25.44 -13.23 6.97
CA GLU A 471 24.16 -12.53 7.10
C GLU A 471 23.15 -13.14 6.13
N GLN A 472 21.85 -13.14 6.52
CA GLN A 472 20.81 -13.79 5.72
C GLN A 472 20.66 -13.13 4.36
N LEU A 473 20.60 -13.97 3.33
CA LEU A 473 20.44 -13.63 1.91
C LEU A 473 19.05 -13.10 1.53
N GLU A 474 18.32 -12.57 2.45
CA GLU A 474 17.14 -11.81 2.07
C GLU A 474 17.63 -10.49 1.48
N ASN A 475 17.28 -10.25 0.20
CA ASN A 475 17.42 -8.92 -0.38
C ASN A 475 16.97 -7.93 0.69
N TYR A 476 17.85 -7.03 1.13
CA TYR A 476 17.48 -6.04 2.13
C TYR A 476 16.17 -5.40 1.68
N SER A 477 15.10 -5.78 2.35
CA SER A 477 13.82 -5.11 2.22
C SER A 477 13.73 -4.17 3.41
N PRO A 478 13.82 -2.85 3.18
CA PRO A 478 13.63 -1.90 4.27
C PRO A 478 12.26 -2.13 4.89
N ASP A 479 12.13 -1.93 6.19
CA ASP A 479 10.82 -1.92 6.82
C ASP A 479 9.97 -0.89 6.07
N MET A 480 8.92 -1.39 5.39
CA MET A 480 8.02 -0.56 4.58
C MET A 480 7.31 0.50 5.42
N LYS A 481 7.39 0.41 6.74
CA LYS A 481 6.90 1.41 7.67
C LYS A 481 7.87 2.58 7.85
N ASP A 482 9.17 2.38 7.64
CA ASP A 482 10.15 3.45 7.67
C ASP A 482 10.37 4.05 6.28
N LEU A 483 9.58 5.06 5.96
CA LEU A 483 9.62 5.72 4.65
C LEU A 483 10.97 6.43 4.39
N ARG A 484 11.73 6.79 5.44
CA ARG A 484 13.06 7.40 5.30
C ARG A 484 14.08 6.38 4.82
N ALA A 485 13.97 5.14 5.28
CA ALA A 485 14.86 4.06 4.84
C ALA A 485 14.69 3.70 3.35
N LEU A 486 13.54 4.03 2.75
CA LEU A 486 13.23 3.85 1.34
C LEU A 486 13.86 4.90 0.42
N ALA A 487 14.30 6.05 0.95
CA ALA A 487 14.92 7.10 0.16
C ALA A 487 16.19 6.61 -0.56
N PRO A 488 16.58 7.19 -1.70
CA PRO A 488 17.85 6.88 -2.36
C PRO A 488 19.04 7.10 -1.42
N PRO A 489 20.12 6.29 -1.55
CA PRO A 489 21.33 6.51 -0.76
C PRO A 489 21.91 7.89 -1.02
N SER A 490 22.40 8.55 0.03
CA SER A 490 23.10 9.83 -0.12
C SER A 490 24.46 9.64 -0.81
N THR A 491 24.96 10.69 -1.48
CA THR A 491 26.29 10.69 -2.11
C THR A 491 27.39 10.36 -1.10
N ALA A 492 27.24 10.76 0.16
CA ALA A 492 28.18 10.45 1.22
C ALA A 492 28.19 8.95 1.57
N GLN A 493 27.02 8.30 1.61
CA GLN A 493 26.91 6.86 1.85
C GLN A 493 27.50 6.06 0.69
N LEU A 494 27.20 6.43 -0.57
CA LEU A 494 27.77 5.78 -1.75
C LEU A 494 29.30 5.88 -1.77
N GLY A 495 29.86 7.06 -1.51
CA GLY A 495 31.30 7.27 -1.41
C GLY A 495 31.97 6.50 -0.25
N MET A 496 31.22 6.25 0.84
CA MET A 496 31.73 5.46 1.96
C MET A 496 31.76 3.97 1.65
N LEU A 497 30.74 3.44 0.99
CA LEU A 497 30.71 2.06 0.51
C LEU A 497 31.85 1.77 -0.46
N GLU A 498 32.11 2.68 -1.41
CA GLU A 498 33.22 2.56 -2.35
C GLU A 498 34.58 2.54 -1.65
N LYS A 499 34.79 3.41 -0.64
CA LYS A 499 36.01 3.39 0.20
C LYS A 499 36.19 2.06 0.91
N PHE A 500 35.13 1.45 1.39
CA PHE A 500 35.15 0.13 2.02
C PHE A 500 35.39 -1.01 1.02
N GLY A 501 35.23 -0.75 -0.27
CA GLY A 501 35.43 -1.73 -1.33
C GLY A 501 34.16 -2.47 -1.73
N ILE A 502 32.99 -1.95 -1.38
CA ILE A 502 31.67 -2.45 -1.77
C ILE A 502 31.18 -1.65 -2.98
N CYS A 503 30.58 -2.33 -3.97
CA CYS A 503 30.01 -1.70 -5.15
C CYS A 503 28.76 -0.88 -4.74
N PRO A 504 28.74 0.44 -4.99
CA PRO A 504 27.60 1.26 -4.62
C PRO A 504 26.41 1.14 -5.60
N ASP A 505 26.66 0.65 -6.84
CA ASP A 505 25.67 0.65 -7.93
C ASP A 505 24.46 -0.26 -7.64
N ASP A 506 24.69 -1.32 -6.85
CA ASP A 506 23.66 -2.31 -6.51
C ASP A 506 22.93 -1.99 -5.20
N VAL A 507 23.20 -0.82 -4.59
CA VAL A 507 22.55 -0.37 -3.34
C VAL A 507 21.47 0.66 -3.66
N THR A 508 20.22 0.26 -3.57
CA THR A 508 19.07 1.03 -4.07
C THR A 508 18.41 1.96 -3.05
N CYS A 509 18.65 1.78 -1.75
CA CYS A 509 18.00 2.60 -0.73
C CYS A 509 18.94 2.95 0.45
N GLN A 510 18.58 4.03 1.15
CA GLN A 510 19.35 4.60 2.27
C GLN A 510 19.49 3.62 3.44
N GLY A 511 18.45 2.86 3.74
CA GLY A 511 18.46 1.87 4.81
C GLY A 511 19.47 0.75 4.55
N HIS A 512 19.53 0.23 3.30
CA HIS A 512 20.52 -0.77 2.91
C HIS A 512 21.95 -0.23 2.98
N ALA A 513 22.15 1.00 2.46
CA ALA A 513 23.44 1.67 2.55
C ALA A 513 23.93 1.84 4.00
N SER A 514 23.03 2.29 4.89
CA SER A 514 23.33 2.49 6.32
C SER A 514 23.71 1.18 7.00
N ARG A 515 22.94 0.13 6.76
CA ARG A 515 23.20 -1.21 7.31
C ARG A 515 24.56 -1.77 6.86
N LEU A 516 24.85 -1.70 5.57
CA LEU A 516 26.15 -2.16 5.04
C LEU A 516 27.33 -1.40 5.68
N ILE A 517 27.23 -0.08 5.77
CA ILE A 517 28.24 0.78 6.40
C ILE A 517 28.46 0.38 7.86
N GLU A 518 27.37 0.24 8.63
CA GLU A 518 27.42 -0.17 10.03
C GLU A 518 28.04 -1.55 10.23
N THR A 519 27.65 -2.52 9.38
CA THR A 519 28.19 -3.88 9.39
C THR A 519 29.69 -3.88 9.11
N VAL A 520 30.15 -3.13 8.10
CA VAL A 520 31.60 -3.03 7.81
C VAL A 520 32.36 -2.39 8.97
N GLN A 521 31.82 -1.35 9.59
CA GLN A 521 32.44 -0.69 10.76
C GLN A 521 32.54 -1.63 11.95
N LYS A 522 31.42 -2.28 12.33
CA LYS A 522 31.40 -3.25 13.45
C LYS A 522 32.42 -4.38 13.24
N ARG A 523 32.50 -4.90 12.02
CA ARG A 523 33.45 -5.98 11.68
C ARG A 523 34.90 -5.51 11.73
N ARG A 524 35.16 -4.27 11.27
CA ARG A 524 36.49 -3.66 11.38
C ARG A 524 36.93 -3.50 12.83
N ASP A 525 36.03 -3.03 13.68
CA ASP A 525 36.30 -2.84 15.11
C ASP A 525 36.51 -4.18 15.82
N ALA A 526 35.84 -5.23 15.37
CA ALA A 526 36.04 -6.61 15.81
C ALA A 526 37.28 -7.28 15.23
N GLY A 527 38.09 -6.61 14.40
CA GLY A 527 39.30 -7.16 13.81
C GLY A 527 39.07 -8.25 12.77
N LEU A 528 37.89 -8.31 12.15
CA LEU A 528 37.54 -9.30 11.15
C LEU A 528 37.92 -8.83 9.73
N THR A 529 37.89 -9.78 8.78
CA THR A 529 38.24 -9.54 7.37
C THR A 529 37.43 -8.40 6.74
N THR A 530 38.15 -7.61 5.91
CA THR A 530 37.55 -6.53 5.13
C THR A 530 36.92 -7.06 3.84
N PRO A 531 35.96 -6.32 3.22
CA PRO A 531 35.38 -6.70 1.93
C PRO A 531 36.44 -7.02 0.86
N LYS A 532 37.54 -6.23 0.79
CA LYS A 532 38.62 -6.44 -0.17
C LYS A 532 39.37 -7.75 0.07
N GLN A 533 39.62 -8.11 1.33
CA GLN A 533 40.28 -9.39 1.69
C GLN A 533 39.38 -10.58 1.37
N ILE A 534 38.10 -10.49 1.70
CA ILE A 534 37.09 -11.50 1.39
C ILE A 534 37.10 -11.77 -0.10
N ARG A 535 36.89 -10.74 -0.90
CA ARG A 535 36.90 -10.87 -2.36
C ARG A 535 38.16 -11.49 -2.91
N PHE A 536 39.32 -11.03 -2.43
CA PHE A 536 40.62 -11.51 -2.93
C PHE A 536 40.81 -13.01 -2.69
N LEU A 537 40.44 -13.48 -1.50
CA LEU A 537 40.66 -14.87 -1.10
C LEU A 537 39.57 -15.79 -1.63
N GLU A 538 38.30 -15.39 -1.56
CA GLU A 538 37.18 -16.17 -2.11
C GLU A 538 37.26 -16.30 -3.63
N GLY A 539 37.73 -15.26 -4.32
CA GLY A 539 38.05 -15.31 -5.75
C GLY A 539 39.15 -16.28 -6.10
N ARG A 540 39.90 -16.82 -5.12
CA ARG A 540 40.90 -17.88 -5.26
C ARG A 540 40.44 -19.23 -4.72
N GLY A 541 39.18 -19.34 -4.35
CA GLY A 541 38.53 -20.56 -3.91
C GLY A 541 38.66 -20.88 -2.43
N PHE A 542 39.08 -19.89 -1.60
CA PHE A 542 39.01 -20.02 -0.15
C PHE A 542 37.56 -19.87 0.32
N ASN A 543 37.17 -20.68 1.30
CA ASN A 543 35.81 -20.67 1.85
C ASN A 543 35.79 -19.93 3.19
N ASP A 544 34.60 -19.43 3.56
CA ASP A 544 34.29 -18.81 4.87
C ASP A 544 35.25 -17.67 5.27
N VAL A 545 35.84 -16.97 4.30
CA VAL A 545 36.81 -15.89 4.54
C VAL A 545 36.20 -14.77 5.34
N GLY A 546 34.88 -14.55 5.24
CA GLY A 546 34.17 -13.59 6.05
C GLY A 546 34.24 -13.83 7.56
N ARG A 547 34.59 -15.04 8.00
CA ARG A 547 34.73 -15.41 9.41
C ARG A 547 36.17 -15.28 9.96
N TRP A 548 37.15 -14.98 9.10
CA TRP A 548 38.54 -14.91 9.50
C TRP A 548 38.91 -13.59 10.16
N GLU A 549 39.98 -13.60 10.95
CA GLU A 549 40.60 -12.39 11.44
C GLU A 549 41.34 -11.63 10.32
N PHE A 550 41.34 -10.30 10.42
CA PHE A 550 42.04 -9.42 9.47
C PHE A 550 43.51 -9.80 9.27
N ASN A 551 44.21 -10.11 10.38
CA ASN A 551 45.63 -10.42 10.35
C ASN A 551 45.94 -11.78 9.70
N ASP A 552 45.04 -12.74 9.86
CA ASP A 552 45.20 -14.06 9.24
C ASP A 552 45.01 -14.00 7.73
N ALA A 553 43.95 -13.31 7.30
CA ALA A 553 43.75 -13.05 5.88
C ALA A 553 44.92 -12.27 5.27
N LYS A 554 45.42 -11.25 5.99
CA LYS A 554 46.58 -10.46 5.54
C LYS A 554 47.82 -11.33 5.36
N ARG A 555 48.16 -12.16 6.36
CA ARG A 555 49.32 -13.07 6.30
C ARG A 555 49.23 -14.02 5.08
N LEU A 556 48.05 -14.55 4.81
CA LEU A 556 47.83 -15.41 3.65
C LEU A 556 47.96 -14.63 2.35
N ILE A 557 47.40 -13.44 2.25
CA ILE A 557 47.53 -12.57 1.08
C ILE A 557 48.99 -12.22 0.81
N ASP A 558 49.77 -11.87 1.84
CA ASP A 558 51.19 -11.58 1.72
C ASP A 558 51.99 -12.80 1.22
N ARG A 559 51.66 -14.03 1.67
CA ARG A 559 52.24 -15.27 1.17
C ARG A 559 51.87 -15.55 -0.30
N ILE A 560 50.65 -15.28 -0.70
CA ILE A 560 50.19 -15.40 -2.09
C ILE A 560 50.90 -14.36 -2.96
N ALA A 561 51.07 -13.13 -2.50
CA ALA A 561 51.78 -12.07 -3.19
C ALA A 561 53.29 -12.45 -3.38
N ALA A 562 53.94 -12.95 -2.33
CA ALA A 562 55.31 -13.44 -2.39
C ALA A 562 55.49 -14.66 -3.37
N ASN A 563 54.41 -15.41 -3.62
CA ASN A 563 54.40 -16.53 -4.58
C ASN A 563 53.85 -16.11 -5.96
N SER A 564 54.19 -14.92 -6.43
CA SER A 564 53.79 -14.38 -7.74
C SER A 564 52.28 -14.41 -7.96
N TRP A 565 51.49 -14.07 -6.93
CA TRP A 565 50.03 -14.01 -6.91
C TRP A 565 49.34 -15.37 -7.14
N ARG A 566 50.08 -16.49 -7.00
CA ARG A 566 49.53 -17.85 -7.04
C ARG A 566 49.41 -18.42 -5.63
N VAL A 567 48.43 -19.26 -5.42
CA VAL A 567 48.31 -19.98 -4.14
C VAL A 567 49.55 -20.85 -3.95
N PRO A 568 50.28 -20.77 -2.82
CA PRO A 568 51.48 -21.56 -2.59
C PRO A 568 51.20 -23.07 -2.61
N ASN A 569 52.15 -23.85 -3.13
CA ASN A 569 52.03 -25.30 -3.12
C ASN A 569 51.87 -25.82 -1.68
N GLY A 570 50.94 -26.73 -1.47
CA GLY A 570 50.62 -27.27 -0.14
C GLY A 570 49.45 -26.56 0.58
N ILE A 571 48.91 -25.49 -0.01
CA ILE A 571 47.66 -24.85 0.48
C ILE A 571 46.52 -25.24 -0.44
N SER A 572 45.52 -25.94 0.10
CA SER A 572 44.28 -26.22 -0.61
C SER A 572 43.25 -25.16 -0.23
N PRO A 573 42.82 -24.26 -1.13
CA PRO A 573 41.91 -23.18 -0.80
C PRO A 573 40.58 -23.65 -0.16
N LYS A 574 40.04 -24.75 -0.64
CA LYS A 574 38.73 -25.28 -0.17
C LYS A 574 38.77 -25.83 1.25
N THR A 575 39.92 -26.24 1.75
CA THR A 575 40.09 -26.85 3.08
C THR A 575 41.00 -26.05 3.99
N TYR A 576 41.48 -24.90 3.53
CA TYR A 576 42.35 -24.05 4.32
C TYR A 576 41.59 -23.32 5.40
N VAL A 577 42.03 -23.52 6.64
CA VAL A 577 41.58 -22.78 7.83
C VAL A 577 42.82 -22.12 8.44
N PRO A 578 42.79 -20.80 8.76
CA PRO A 578 43.92 -20.16 9.46
C PRO A 578 44.21 -20.86 10.79
N ALA A 579 45.50 -21.01 11.13
CA ALA A 579 45.92 -21.59 12.41
C ALA A 579 45.53 -20.66 13.56
N GLY A 580 44.67 -21.12 14.45
CA GLY A 580 44.11 -20.32 15.54
C GLY A 580 42.60 -20.08 15.39
N LEU A 581 42.04 -20.35 14.23
CA LEU A 581 40.63 -20.60 14.09
C LEU A 581 40.37 -22.09 14.36
N ASP A 582 40.55 -22.52 15.59
CA ASP A 582 39.64 -23.55 16.08
C ASP A 582 38.26 -22.94 15.91
N PHE A 583 37.39 -23.64 15.20
CA PHE A 583 35.97 -23.33 15.30
C PHE A 583 35.49 -23.93 16.64
N PRO A 584 35.77 -23.29 17.78
CA PRO A 584 35.03 -23.60 18.97
C PRO A 584 33.68 -23.00 18.70
N ASP A 585 32.68 -23.85 18.67
CA ASP A 585 31.28 -23.52 18.87
C ASP A 585 30.93 -22.08 18.49
N LEU A 586 30.67 -21.88 17.21
CA LEU A 586 30.17 -20.68 16.62
C LEU A 586 28.98 -20.19 17.43
N HIS A 587 29.17 -19.17 18.22
CA HIS A 587 28.26 -18.57 19.18
C HIS A 587 27.65 -19.62 20.13
N PRO A 588 27.81 -19.48 21.45
CA PRO A 588 26.96 -20.24 22.34
C PRO A 588 25.54 -20.00 21.84
N LEU A 589 24.86 -21.09 21.45
CA LEU A 589 23.47 -20.99 21.03
C LEU A 589 22.75 -20.12 22.04
N PRO A 590 21.98 -19.07 21.63
CA PRO A 590 21.34 -18.18 22.55
C PRO A 590 20.59 -19.02 23.60
N GLN A 591 20.82 -18.75 24.88
CA GLN A 591 20.12 -19.47 25.94
C GLN A 591 18.63 -19.31 25.72
N LEU A 592 17.93 -20.41 25.54
CA LEU A 592 16.48 -20.39 25.39
C LEU A 592 15.88 -19.99 26.75
N PRO A 593 15.04 -18.96 26.80
CA PRO A 593 14.31 -18.60 27.99
C PRO A 593 13.49 -19.81 28.51
N GLU A 594 13.28 -19.87 29.80
CA GLU A 594 12.48 -20.93 30.43
C GLU A 594 11.05 -20.94 29.85
N GLY A 595 10.51 -22.12 29.53
CA GLY A 595 9.19 -22.26 28.88
C GLY A 595 9.20 -22.27 27.35
N TYR A 596 10.32 -21.96 26.68
CA TYR A 596 10.40 -22.01 25.23
C TYR A 596 10.60 -23.43 24.73
N LYS A 597 10.03 -23.74 23.54
CA LYS A 597 10.13 -25.03 22.86
C LYS A 597 10.69 -24.87 21.46
N ILE A 598 11.37 -25.90 20.98
CA ILE A 598 11.83 -26.04 19.60
C ILE A 598 10.91 -27.05 18.91
N ILE A 599 10.18 -26.60 17.91
CA ILE A 599 9.28 -27.47 17.15
C ILE A 599 9.90 -27.72 15.79
N GLU A 600 10.19 -29.00 15.50
CA GLU A 600 10.64 -29.40 14.17
C GLU A 600 9.50 -29.20 13.16
N GLU A 601 9.83 -28.68 12.01
CA GLU A 601 8.91 -28.54 10.88
C GLU A 601 9.45 -29.29 9.66
N PRO A 602 8.60 -29.60 8.66
CA PRO A 602 9.09 -30.12 7.39
C PRO A 602 10.21 -29.24 6.91
N PRO A 603 11.40 -29.78 6.60
CA PRO A 603 12.54 -28.99 6.26
C PRO A 603 12.25 -28.18 4.99
N THR A 604 12.15 -26.88 5.14
CA THR A 604 12.25 -25.94 4.02
C THR A 604 13.72 -25.90 3.53
N PHE A 605 13.99 -25.19 2.46
CA PHE A 605 15.35 -25.11 1.90
C PHE A 605 16.39 -24.62 2.94
N ILE A 606 15.98 -23.77 3.90
CA ILE A 606 16.86 -23.11 4.88
C ILE A 606 16.57 -23.52 6.32
N HIS A 607 15.30 -23.61 6.70
CA HIS A 607 14.87 -23.82 8.08
C HIS A 607 14.35 -25.24 8.31
N ALA A 608 14.58 -25.78 9.50
CA ALA A 608 14.14 -27.11 9.89
C ALA A 608 13.37 -27.14 11.23
N ALA A 609 13.35 -26.06 11.98
CA ALA A 609 12.58 -25.94 13.21
C ALA A 609 12.28 -24.47 13.53
N LYS A 610 11.26 -24.24 14.38
CA LYS A 610 10.93 -22.93 14.94
C LYS A 610 11.07 -22.93 16.46
N ILE A 611 11.42 -21.77 17.02
CA ILE A 611 11.43 -21.52 18.46
C ILE A 611 10.09 -20.89 18.81
N VAL A 612 9.34 -21.49 19.72
CA VAL A 612 8.06 -20.97 20.21
C VAL A 612 8.13 -20.68 21.71
N ASP A 613 7.46 -19.63 22.15
CA ASP A 613 7.31 -19.33 23.58
C ASP A 613 6.24 -20.22 24.23
N GLU A 614 6.03 -20.06 25.52
CA GLU A 614 5.05 -20.77 26.33
C GLU A 614 3.60 -20.66 25.80
N ASN A 615 3.30 -19.59 25.04
CA ASN A 615 2.00 -19.34 24.42
C ASN A 615 1.90 -19.87 22.97
N GLY A 616 2.92 -20.59 22.50
CA GLY A 616 2.96 -21.15 21.15
C GLY A 616 3.30 -20.13 20.03
N LYS A 617 3.66 -18.89 20.37
CA LYS A 617 4.02 -17.85 19.40
C LYS A 617 5.43 -18.07 18.87
N ASN A 618 5.59 -18.08 17.54
CA ASN A 618 6.91 -18.17 16.90
C ASN A 618 7.79 -16.96 17.27
N ARG A 619 8.99 -17.23 17.79
CA ARG A 619 9.99 -16.26 18.22
C ARG A 619 11.27 -16.30 17.38
N GLY A 620 11.42 -17.29 16.51
CA GLY A 620 12.57 -17.44 15.64
C GLY A 620 12.59 -18.77 14.92
N TRP A 621 13.45 -18.86 13.90
CA TRP A 621 13.64 -20.05 13.10
C TRP A 621 15.04 -20.62 13.26
N ILE A 622 15.16 -21.95 13.32
CA ILE A 622 16.45 -22.66 13.39
C ILE A 622 16.79 -23.16 11.99
N LYS A 623 17.98 -22.81 11.51
CA LYS A 623 18.48 -23.30 10.23
C LYS A 623 18.72 -24.82 10.28
N LYS A 624 18.59 -25.46 9.14
CA LYS A 624 18.79 -26.92 9.00
C LYS A 624 20.18 -27.37 9.47
N VAL A 625 21.19 -26.54 9.27
CA VAL A 625 22.58 -26.82 9.68
C VAL A 625 22.80 -26.71 11.20
N ASP A 626 22.03 -25.85 11.88
CA ASP A 626 22.17 -25.57 13.32
C ASP A 626 21.30 -26.50 14.19
N LEU A 627 20.26 -27.12 13.60
CA LEU A 627 19.32 -27.97 14.32
C LEU A 627 19.97 -29.13 15.09
N PRO A 628 20.98 -29.84 14.56
CA PRO A 628 21.66 -30.92 15.32
C PRO A 628 22.28 -30.42 16.61
N GLU A 629 22.82 -29.21 16.64
CA GLU A 629 23.47 -28.61 17.80
C GLU A 629 22.47 -28.14 18.83
N TYR A 630 21.36 -27.54 18.41
CA TYR A 630 20.23 -27.25 19.27
C TYR A 630 19.63 -28.51 19.91
N LYS A 631 19.52 -29.61 19.17
CA LYS A 631 19.09 -30.92 19.72
C LYS A 631 20.05 -31.44 20.78
N LYS A 632 21.34 -31.23 20.59
CA LYS A 632 22.36 -31.66 21.55
C LYS A 632 22.35 -30.83 22.82
N GLN A 633 22.14 -29.51 22.69
CA GLN A 633 22.16 -28.57 23.84
C GLN A 633 20.85 -28.55 24.62
N TYR A 634 19.71 -28.74 23.93
CA TYR A 634 18.37 -28.64 24.50
C TYR A 634 17.51 -29.88 24.21
N PRO A 635 17.96 -31.11 24.52
CA PRO A 635 17.25 -32.35 24.15
C PRO A 635 15.84 -32.46 24.76
N GLN A 636 15.58 -31.81 25.89
CA GLN A 636 14.31 -31.86 26.61
C GLN A 636 13.25 -30.86 26.08
N VAL A 637 13.62 -29.92 25.22
CA VAL A 637 12.69 -28.90 24.70
C VAL A 637 12.42 -29.04 23.20
N VAL A 638 13.03 -30.01 22.53
CA VAL A 638 12.80 -30.30 21.10
C VAL A 638 11.61 -31.24 20.97
N VAL A 639 10.57 -30.76 20.25
CA VAL A 639 9.38 -31.53 19.91
C VAL A 639 9.50 -31.97 18.45
N SER A 640 9.45 -33.27 18.19
CA SER A 640 9.52 -33.80 16.83
C SER A 640 8.24 -33.48 16.04
N TYR A 641 8.36 -33.40 14.72
CA TYR A 641 7.22 -33.10 13.83
C TYR A 641 6.06 -34.11 13.99
N SER A 642 6.40 -35.37 14.27
CA SER A 642 5.40 -36.43 14.51
C SER A 642 4.57 -36.23 15.79
N GLU A 643 5.10 -35.54 16.80
CA GLU A 643 4.40 -35.25 18.06
C GLU A 643 3.58 -33.97 18.01
N SER A 644 3.96 -33.00 17.16
CA SER A 644 3.23 -31.74 16.97
C SER A 644 1.96 -31.89 16.13
N ALA A 645 1.88 -32.92 15.28
CA ALA A 645 0.71 -33.21 14.44
C ALA A 645 -0.39 -34.04 15.17
N GLY A 646 -0.11 -34.56 16.35
CA GLY A 646 -1.02 -35.42 17.14
C GLY A 646 -1.90 -34.68 18.16
N GLY A 647 -1.80 -33.38 18.28
CA GLY A 647 -2.49 -32.55 19.28
C GLY A 647 -3.68 -31.74 18.79
N ALA A 648 -4.17 -31.96 17.57
CA ALA A 648 -5.36 -31.33 17.01
C ALA A 648 -6.34 -32.37 16.50
N LEU A 649 -7.10 -32.95 17.44
CA LEU A 649 -8.39 -33.63 17.25
C LEU A 649 -9.37 -33.04 18.24
#